data_99613858b82b79cab80c8b269a1174d6
#
_entry.id   99613858b82b79cab80c8b269a1174d6
#
_cell.length_a   1.000
_cell.length_b   1.000
_cell.length_c   1.000
_cell.angle_alpha   90.00
_cell.angle_beta   90.00
_cell.angle_gamma   90.00
#
_symmetry.space_group_name_H-M   'P 1'
#
loop_
_entity.id
_entity.type
_entity.pdbx_description
1 polymer ?
#
loop_
_entity_poly.entity_id
_entity_poly.type
_entity_poly.pdbx_seq_one_letter_code
_entity_poly.pdbx_strand_id
1 'polypeptide(L)'
;MTATARPPRALHVAAAFFSAALVFLVEPMVAQLMLPRLGGSPAVWNTSLAFFQIALLAGYAYAHLLQRIASLRRQMLVHVAVLALAGLALPLRLAVPAGIEPTHPVLWLLAALTLSVGAPFAALSASAPLLQAWLVRGEQGGRSPYGLYAASNLGSLLALVAYPAVVQPLIGLRLQASAWSIGYLVFALAMAWILLRSPPSMPGAPAPAAKASPLGWRLRMSWILLAAAPSSLLLGVTSHITSDVASVPFLWIPPLALYLLTFVIAFQERPMLPAPAALLLQAAAVPLCLWLVAVRTRDWLPLLALHLAAFFLTALVCHQALAARRPEPRRLTDFYLCIALGGVVGGAFNAFVAPVIFNDVWEYPAVLAFAGLARPELRRPAYGATIALLLGGLGAQLFLASPDVQIAGPVEIALVAVACVCAFLLRGRPAAFAILAGGLAIAGVVQHRLYQVGESHRSFFGVVQIGQAAIPGLGPVRFMVHGSTVHGAQSLDPTQRCRPLTYYAPAGPMGQAFASVQARRPAARLGLVGLGTGTVAAFVRPSDAMRIFEIDPMVVRLASDPARFSYVRGCAKGPLSLVIGDARLSLQREPAGRFDLLLVDAFSSDSIPTHLLTTEAMRLYLAAIKPDGVLVLHLSNRNLELAAPAAAAIRAAGGVSLMQVHAPASGTPVFADANSIVVLAARSPEALRPFQADRRWRGTDPDAARPWTDDYANVAGALLRRFAGRP
;
A
#
# COMPACT_ATOMS: atom_id res chain seq x y z
N MET A 1 -5.77 25.42 -52.65
CA MET A 1 -5.56 24.38 -51.59
C MET A 1 -4.58 24.93 -50.59
N THR A 2 -5.08 25.45 -49.45
CA THR A 2 -4.29 26.02 -48.38
C THR A 2 -3.43 24.91 -47.77
N ALA A 3 -2.10 25.08 -47.80
CA ALA A 3 -1.17 24.18 -47.11
C ALA A 3 -1.58 24.07 -45.65
N THR A 4 -2.10 22.92 -45.26
CA THR A 4 -2.44 22.66 -43.83
C THR A 4 -1.14 22.77 -43.02
N ALA A 5 -1.04 23.82 -42.20
CA ALA A 5 0.09 24.02 -41.36
C ALA A 5 0.25 22.79 -40.40
N ARG A 6 1.44 22.22 -40.35
CA ARG A 6 1.73 21.08 -39.47
C ARG A 6 1.34 21.42 -38.03
N PRO A 7 0.80 20.46 -37.23
CA PRO A 7 0.46 20.73 -35.86
C PRO A 7 1.72 21.19 -35.10
N PRO A 8 1.64 22.26 -34.30
CA PRO A 8 2.78 22.80 -33.59
C PRO A 8 3.35 21.76 -32.61
N ARG A 9 4.68 21.69 -32.49
CA ARG A 9 5.38 20.79 -31.56
C ARG A 9 4.84 20.92 -30.11
N ALA A 10 4.49 22.14 -29.72
CA ALA A 10 3.89 22.42 -28.42
C ALA A 10 2.64 21.60 -28.16
N LEU A 11 1.83 21.32 -29.18
CA LEU A 11 0.62 20.50 -29.05
C LEU A 11 0.96 19.02 -28.75
N HIS A 12 2.01 18.46 -29.40
CA HIS A 12 2.48 17.09 -29.11
C HIS A 12 3.04 16.99 -27.69
N VAL A 13 3.81 18.02 -27.25
CA VAL A 13 4.35 18.10 -25.88
C VAL A 13 3.22 18.18 -24.86
N ALA A 14 2.24 19.06 -25.10
CA ALA A 14 1.07 19.21 -24.23
C ALA A 14 0.22 17.93 -24.18
N ALA A 15 0.00 17.26 -25.32
CA ALA A 15 -0.72 16.01 -25.38
C ALA A 15 0.01 14.88 -24.62
N ALA A 16 1.34 14.79 -24.75
CA ALA A 16 2.13 13.80 -24.02
C ALA A 16 2.10 14.05 -22.51
N PHE A 17 2.22 15.31 -22.08
CA PHE A 17 2.07 15.72 -20.68
C PHE A 17 0.68 15.35 -20.14
N PHE A 18 -0.37 15.73 -20.87
CA PHE A 18 -1.74 15.57 -20.41
C PHE A 18 -2.18 14.09 -20.36
N SER A 19 -1.80 13.27 -21.37
CA SER A 19 -2.08 11.82 -21.33
C SER A 19 -1.41 11.15 -20.12
N ALA A 20 -0.17 11.50 -19.84
CA ALA A 20 0.57 10.97 -18.71
C ALA A 20 -0.03 11.42 -17.36
N ALA A 21 -0.46 12.68 -17.25
CA ALA A 21 -1.17 13.18 -16.08
C ALA A 21 -2.48 12.43 -15.83
N LEU A 22 -3.28 12.17 -16.89
CA LEU A 22 -4.52 11.39 -16.77
C LEU A 22 -4.27 9.95 -16.33
N VAL A 23 -3.21 9.30 -16.85
CA VAL A 23 -2.80 7.94 -16.46
C VAL A 23 -2.50 7.88 -14.97
N PHE A 24 -1.73 8.83 -14.42
CA PHE A 24 -1.31 8.79 -13.01
C PHE A 24 -2.34 9.37 -12.02
N LEU A 25 -3.30 10.19 -12.47
CA LEU A 25 -4.42 10.65 -11.64
C LEU A 25 -5.45 9.54 -11.41
N VAL A 26 -5.69 8.67 -12.39
CA VAL A 26 -6.74 7.65 -12.27
C VAL A 26 -6.37 6.52 -11.33
N GLU A 27 -5.09 6.19 -11.19
CA GLU A 27 -4.62 5.10 -10.33
C GLU A 27 -5.08 5.28 -8.86
N PRO A 28 -4.73 6.37 -8.15
CA PRO A 28 -5.16 6.58 -6.78
C PRO A 28 -6.67 6.79 -6.64
N MET A 29 -7.29 7.44 -7.61
CA MET A 29 -8.73 7.69 -7.61
C MET A 29 -9.53 6.39 -7.67
N VAL A 30 -9.21 5.49 -8.60
CA VAL A 30 -9.93 4.21 -8.75
C VAL A 30 -9.65 3.30 -7.57
N ALA A 31 -8.42 3.29 -7.05
CA ALA A 31 -8.10 2.54 -5.85
C ALA A 31 -8.92 3.01 -4.63
N GLN A 32 -9.17 4.31 -4.48
CA GLN A 32 -10.09 4.82 -3.45
C GLN A 32 -11.55 4.38 -3.68
N LEU A 33 -12.01 4.31 -4.93
CA LEU A 33 -13.36 3.81 -5.24
C LEU A 33 -13.55 2.33 -4.84
N MET A 34 -12.45 1.55 -4.72
CA MET A 34 -12.50 0.14 -4.29
C MET A 34 -12.56 -0.04 -2.77
N LEU A 35 -12.12 0.95 -1.97
CA LEU A 35 -12.03 0.84 -0.51
C LEU A 35 -13.32 0.38 0.17
N PRO A 36 -14.53 0.87 -0.19
CA PRO A 36 -15.76 0.45 0.46
C PRO A 36 -16.14 -1.01 0.22
N ARG A 37 -15.46 -1.71 -0.68
CA ARG A 37 -15.76 -3.11 -1.07
C ARG A 37 -14.73 -4.12 -0.57
N LEU A 38 -13.45 -3.74 -0.53
CA LEU A 38 -12.35 -4.65 -0.22
C LEU A 38 -11.50 -4.20 0.98
N GLY A 39 -11.87 -3.07 1.60
CA GLY A 39 -11.05 -2.47 2.64
C GLY A 39 -9.76 -1.86 2.10
N GLY A 40 -8.89 -1.38 3.02
CA GLY A 40 -7.63 -0.68 2.72
C GLY A 40 -6.39 -1.54 2.89
N SER A 41 -6.46 -2.86 2.65
CA SER A 41 -5.30 -3.73 2.85
C SER A 41 -4.17 -3.45 1.85
N PRO A 42 -2.89 -3.69 2.21
CA PRO A 42 -1.76 -3.55 1.29
C PRO A 42 -1.92 -4.36 0.00
N ALA A 43 -2.58 -5.51 0.06
CA ALA A 43 -2.80 -6.35 -1.11
C ALA A 43 -3.77 -5.72 -2.12
N VAL A 44 -4.74 -4.91 -1.69
CA VAL A 44 -5.62 -4.16 -2.61
C VAL A 44 -4.79 -3.19 -3.45
N TRP A 45 -3.82 -2.49 -2.81
CA TRP A 45 -2.92 -1.55 -3.47
C TRP A 45 -1.97 -2.28 -4.43
N ASN A 46 -1.32 -3.34 -3.98
CA ASN A 46 -0.39 -4.12 -4.80
C ASN A 46 -1.08 -4.74 -6.01
N THR A 47 -2.28 -5.30 -5.83
CA THR A 47 -3.07 -5.87 -6.92
C THR A 47 -3.49 -4.78 -7.92
N SER A 48 -3.90 -3.61 -7.42
CA SER A 48 -4.23 -2.47 -8.29
C SER A 48 -3.02 -1.97 -9.08
N LEU A 49 -1.86 -1.81 -8.44
CA LEU A 49 -0.62 -1.42 -9.13
C LEU A 49 -0.20 -2.46 -10.18
N ALA A 50 -0.28 -3.76 -9.86
CA ALA A 50 -0.01 -4.83 -10.81
C ALA A 50 -0.98 -4.79 -12.00
N PHE A 51 -2.27 -4.53 -11.78
CA PHE A 51 -3.25 -4.32 -12.83
C PHE A 51 -2.86 -3.15 -13.75
N PHE A 52 -2.52 -1.99 -13.19
CA PHE A 52 -2.13 -0.83 -14.00
C PHE A 52 -0.86 -1.08 -14.80
N GLN A 53 0.09 -1.84 -14.27
CA GLN A 53 1.29 -2.27 -15.01
C GLN A 53 0.93 -3.22 -16.17
N ILE A 54 0.00 -4.16 -15.97
CA ILE A 54 -0.50 -5.05 -17.03
C ILE A 54 -1.24 -4.25 -18.11
N ALA A 55 -2.10 -3.31 -17.72
CA ALA A 55 -2.82 -2.46 -18.65
C ALA A 55 -1.89 -1.51 -19.43
N LEU A 56 -0.83 -1.00 -18.79
CA LEU A 56 0.24 -0.24 -19.43
C LEU A 56 1.01 -1.09 -20.46
N LEU A 57 1.37 -2.33 -20.09
CA LEU A 57 1.99 -3.27 -21.03
C LEU A 57 1.10 -3.56 -22.23
N ALA A 58 -0.22 -3.74 -22.02
CA ALA A 58 -1.17 -3.92 -23.11
C ALA A 58 -1.21 -2.71 -24.04
N GLY A 59 -1.21 -1.48 -23.48
CA GLY A 59 -1.11 -0.24 -24.26
C GLY A 59 0.19 -0.14 -25.07
N TYR A 60 1.33 -0.50 -24.47
CA TYR A 60 2.63 -0.48 -25.16
C TYR A 60 2.74 -1.56 -26.23
N ALA A 61 2.19 -2.76 -25.99
CA ALA A 61 2.10 -3.82 -26.99
C ALA A 61 1.23 -3.37 -28.18
N TYR A 62 0.08 -2.76 -27.91
CA TYR A 62 -0.75 -2.15 -28.94
C TYR A 62 0.00 -1.06 -29.72
N ALA A 63 0.69 -0.14 -29.06
CA ALA A 63 1.49 0.89 -29.70
C ALA A 63 2.59 0.29 -30.59
N HIS A 64 3.27 -0.77 -30.13
CA HIS A 64 4.29 -1.49 -30.89
C HIS A 64 3.69 -2.16 -32.15
N LEU A 65 2.54 -2.82 -32.03
CA LEU A 65 1.85 -3.44 -33.16
C LEU A 65 1.34 -2.40 -34.18
N LEU A 66 0.78 -1.29 -33.68
CA LEU A 66 0.28 -0.21 -34.53
C LEU A 66 1.38 0.40 -35.42
N GLN A 67 2.62 0.46 -34.93
CA GLN A 67 3.76 0.98 -35.70
C GLN A 67 4.17 0.10 -36.90
N ARG A 68 3.68 -1.15 -36.99
CA ARG A 68 3.86 -1.99 -38.19
C ARG A 68 3.06 -1.50 -39.40
N ILE A 69 2.06 -0.66 -39.17
CA ILE A 69 1.32 -0.01 -40.28
C ILE A 69 2.22 1.06 -40.90
N ALA A 70 2.48 0.96 -42.22
CA ALA A 70 3.40 1.87 -42.90
C ALA A 70 2.88 3.33 -42.91
N SER A 71 1.58 3.54 -43.11
CA SER A 71 0.96 4.87 -43.20
C SER A 71 0.77 5.49 -41.83
N LEU A 72 1.45 6.60 -41.57
CA LEU A 72 1.34 7.37 -40.31
C LEU A 72 -0.09 7.85 -40.08
N ARG A 73 -0.78 8.32 -41.11
CA ARG A 73 -2.17 8.76 -41.01
C ARG A 73 -3.12 7.62 -40.62
N ARG A 74 -2.90 6.40 -41.15
CA ARG A 74 -3.68 5.21 -40.73
C ARG A 74 -3.41 4.86 -39.28
N GLN A 75 -2.18 4.97 -38.80
CA GLN A 75 -1.86 4.77 -37.39
C GLN A 75 -2.62 5.75 -36.49
N MET A 76 -2.60 7.04 -36.84
CA MET A 76 -3.33 8.10 -36.11
C MET A 76 -4.85 7.85 -36.14
N LEU A 77 -5.41 7.48 -37.29
CA LEU A 77 -6.84 7.18 -37.42
C LEU A 77 -7.26 6.00 -36.53
N VAL A 78 -6.51 4.91 -36.58
CA VAL A 78 -6.78 3.72 -35.75
C VAL A 78 -6.69 4.09 -34.27
N HIS A 79 -5.69 4.88 -33.86
CA HIS A 79 -5.54 5.26 -32.46
C HIS A 79 -6.66 6.19 -31.98
N VAL A 80 -7.09 7.16 -32.77
CA VAL A 80 -8.26 8.01 -32.48
C VAL A 80 -9.52 7.17 -32.35
N ALA A 81 -9.72 6.18 -33.25
CA ALA A 81 -10.85 5.26 -33.15
C ALA A 81 -10.80 4.41 -31.87
N VAL A 82 -9.63 3.92 -31.48
CA VAL A 82 -9.44 3.18 -30.21
C VAL A 82 -9.75 4.07 -29.00
N LEU A 83 -9.29 5.34 -28.99
CA LEU A 83 -9.63 6.30 -27.93
C LEU A 83 -11.14 6.55 -27.88
N ALA A 84 -11.81 6.71 -29.04
CA ALA A 84 -13.26 6.91 -29.09
C ALA A 84 -14.04 5.69 -28.57
N LEU A 85 -13.64 4.46 -28.97
CA LEU A 85 -14.25 3.22 -28.50
C LEU A 85 -14.03 3.02 -26.99
N ALA A 86 -12.82 3.24 -26.51
CA ALA A 86 -12.52 3.16 -25.08
C ALA A 86 -13.30 4.23 -24.27
N GLY A 87 -13.55 5.39 -24.88
CA GLY A 87 -14.38 6.45 -24.31
C GLY A 87 -15.85 6.06 -24.08
N LEU A 88 -16.36 4.99 -24.70
CA LEU A 88 -17.70 4.47 -24.43
C LEU A 88 -17.86 3.90 -23.00
N ALA A 89 -16.74 3.59 -22.33
CA ALA A 89 -16.75 3.19 -20.93
C ALA A 89 -16.93 4.37 -19.95
N LEU A 90 -16.99 5.61 -20.44
CA LEU A 90 -17.20 6.81 -19.61
C LEU A 90 -18.70 7.12 -19.42
N PRO A 91 -19.07 7.81 -18.33
CA PRO A 91 -18.22 8.36 -17.27
C PRO A 91 -17.63 7.26 -16.39
N LEU A 92 -16.44 7.53 -15.83
CA LEU A 92 -15.75 6.59 -14.96
C LEU A 92 -16.61 6.24 -13.75
N ARG A 93 -16.96 4.97 -13.63
CA ARG A 93 -17.76 4.41 -12.53
C ARG A 93 -17.20 3.05 -12.14
N LEU A 94 -17.38 2.69 -10.88
CA LEU A 94 -17.04 1.35 -10.41
C LEU A 94 -18.02 0.34 -11.01
N ALA A 95 -17.53 -0.51 -11.90
CA ALA A 95 -18.27 -1.65 -12.40
C ALA A 95 -18.14 -2.82 -11.41
N VAL A 96 -19.27 -3.36 -10.97
CA VAL A 96 -19.30 -4.53 -10.09
C VAL A 96 -19.34 -5.78 -10.96
N PRO A 97 -18.33 -6.67 -10.89
CA PRO A 97 -18.31 -7.89 -11.69
C PRO A 97 -19.49 -8.81 -11.32
N ALA A 98 -20.29 -9.19 -12.29
CA ALA A 98 -21.33 -10.20 -12.08
C ALA A 98 -20.70 -11.60 -11.97
N GLY A 99 -21.20 -12.43 -11.05
CA GLY A 99 -20.79 -13.84 -10.91
C GLY A 99 -19.44 -14.06 -10.22
N ILE A 100 -18.73 -13.02 -9.79
CA ILE A 100 -17.52 -13.14 -8.98
C ILE A 100 -17.83 -12.58 -7.59
N GLU A 101 -17.76 -13.43 -6.57
CA GLU A 101 -17.98 -13.00 -5.19
C GLU A 101 -16.74 -12.32 -4.59
N PRO A 102 -16.91 -11.39 -3.64
CA PRO A 102 -15.81 -10.76 -2.90
C PRO A 102 -14.95 -11.75 -2.08
N THR A 103 -15.40 -13.00 -1.93
CA THR A 103 -14.63 -14.10 -1.31
C THR A 103 -13.33 -14.42 -2.07
N HIS A 104 -13.25 -14.05 -3.37
CA HIS A 104 -12.05 -14.12 -4.19
C HIS A 104 -11.54 -12.69 -4.49
N PRO A 105 -10.97 -11.98 -3.51
CA PRO A 105 -10.74 -10.53 -3.60
C PRO A 105 -9.81 -10.12 -4.75
N VAL A 106 -8.79 -10.91 -5.06
CA VAL A 106 -7.86 -10.63 -6.18
C VAL A 106 -8.60 -10.67 -7.52
N LEU A 107 -9.35 -11.75 -7.80
CA LEU A 107 -10.08 -11.89 -9.05
C LEU A 107 -11.17 -10.83 -9.19
N TRP A 108 -11.90 -10.57 -8.10
CA TRP A 108 -12.92 -9.55 -8.07
C TRP A 108 -12.34 -8.17 -8.38
N LEU A 109 -11.21 -7.82 -7.76
CA LEU A 109 -10.53 -6.53 -7.95
C LEU A 109 -10.02 -6.37 -9.39
N LEU A 110 -9.35 -7.39 -9.94
CA LEU A 110 -8.87 -7.36 -11.34
C LEU A 110 -10.02 -7.22 -12.34
N ALA A 111 -11.12 -7.94 -12.13
CA ALA A 111 -12.31 -7.82 -13.00
C ALA A 111 -12.96 -6.45 -12.88
N ALA A 112 -13.13 -5.92 -11.66
CA ALA A 112 -13.70 -4.60 -11.41
C ALA A 112 -12.85 -3.49 -12.06
N LEU A 113 -11.53 -3.55 -11.93
CA LEU A 113 -10.61 -2.59 -12.55
C LEU A 113 -10.63 -2.69 -14.08
N THR A 114 -10.65 -3.91 -14.63
CA THR A 114 -10.73 -4.15 -16.08
C THR A 114 -12.00 -3.53 -16.67
N LEU A 115 -13.15 -3.76 -16.04
CA LEU A 115 -14.43 -3.26 -16.50
C LEU A 115 -14.58 -1.74 -16.29
N SER A 116 -14.00 -1.18 -15.23
CA SER A 116 -14.15 0.23 -14.87
C SER A 116 -13.25 1.16 -15.68
N VAL A 117 -11.97 0.78 -15.86
CA VAL A 117 -10.93 1.69 -16.36
C VAL A 117 -9.97 1.03 -17.38
N GLY A 118 -10.02 -0.27 -17.55
CA GLY A 118 -9.00 -1.01 -18.33
C GLY A 118 -8.82 -0.49 -19.76
N ALA A 119 -9.90 -0.35 -20.53
CA ALA A 119 -9.84 0.12 -21.91
C ALA A 119 -9.38 1.58 -22.03
N PRO A 120 -9.96 2.57 -21.29
CA PRO A 120 -9.48 3.94 -21.32
C PRO A 120 -8.01 4.08 -20.87
N PHE A 121 -7.60 3.36 -19.84
CA PHE A 121 -6.23 3.39 -19.34
C PHE A 121 -5.23 2.85 -20.35
N ALA A 122 -5.49 1.69 -20.95
CA ALA A 122 -4.61 1.09 -21.96
C ALA A 122 -4.48 1.99 -23.20
N ALA A 123 -5.58 2.61 -23.66
CA ALA A 123 -5.56 3.55 -24.77
C ALA A 123 -4.73 4.81 -24.46
N LEU A 124 -4.90 5.41 -23.26
CA LEU A 124 -4.09 6.55 -22.82
C LEU A 124 -2.60 6.18 -22.72
N SER A 125 -2.29 5.01 -22.13
CA SER A 125 -0.91 4.55 -21.96
C SER A 125 -0.17 4.38 -23.28
N ALA A 126 -0.86 3.98 -24.35
CA ALA A 126 -0.30 3.88 -25.69
C ALA A 126 0.04 5.24 -26.33
N SER A 127 -0.59 6.32 -25.86
CA SER A 127 -0.52 7.63 -26.55
C SER A 127 0.87 8.27 -26.45
N ALA A 128 1.54 8.22 -25.30
CA ALA A 128 2.85 8.84 -25.13
C ALA A 128 3.92 8.22 -26.05
N PRO A 129 4.12 6.87 -26.12
CA PRO A 129 5.07 6.27 -27.05
C PRO A 129 4.69 6.49 -28.51
N LEU A 130 3.39 6.54 -28.85
CA LEU A 130 2.95 6.83 -30.23
C LEU A 130 3.27 8.27 -30.64
N LEU A 131 2.97 9.25 -29.79
CA LEU A 131 3.31 10.67 -30.04
C LEU A 131 4.81 10.85 -30.25
N GLN A 132 5.65 10.17 -29.44
CA GLN A 132 7.11 10.20 -29.62
C GLN A 132 7.53 9.60 -30.96
N ALA A 133 6.99 8.44 -31.33
CA ALA A 133 7.31 7.77 -32.57
C ALA A 133 6.82 8.59 -33.80
N TRP A 134 5.66 9.21 -33.72
CA TRP A 134 5.11 10.04 -34.80
C TRP A 134 5.90 11.32 -35.01
N LEU A 135 6.37 11.94 -33.92
CA LEU A 135 7.22 13.14 -34.03
C LEU A 135 8.55 12.82 -34.72
N VAL A 136 9.21 11.71 -34.32
CA VAL A 136 10.47 11.27 -34.94
C VAL A 136 10.31 10.99 -36.43
N ARG A 137 9.20 10.39 -36.85
CA ARG A 137 8.90 10.11 -38.26
C ARG A 137 8.54 11.36 -39.08
N GLY A 138 7.94 12.38 -38.42
CA GLY A 138 7.48 13.60 -39.08
C GLY A 138 8.57 14.67 -39.28
N GLU A 139 9.64 14.65 -38.52
CA GLU A 139 10.74 15.62 -38.59
C GLU A 139 11.90 15.05 -39.41
N GLN A 140 12.08 15.57 -40.65
CA GLN A 140 13.32 15.37 -41.42
C GLN A 140 14.43 16.25 -40.82
N GLY A 141 15.14 15.77 -39.83
CA GLY A 141 16.24 16.56 -39.30
C GLY A 141 16.62 16.31 -37.83
N GLY A 142 16.71 15.04 -37.41
CA GLY A 142 17.56 14.64 -36.29
C GLY A 142 17.29 15.26 -34.89
N ARG A 143 16.19 15.97 -34.67
CA ARG A 143 15.88 16.55 -33.36
C ARG A 143 15.37 15.49 -32.38
N SER A 144 15.94 15.48 -31.21
CA SER A 144 15.74 14.52 -30.14
C SER A 144 14.28 14.47 -29.62
N PRO A 145 13.67 13.27 -29.44
CA PRO A 145 12.34 13.10 -28.83
C PRO A 145 12.33 13.36 -27.30
N TYR A 146 13.47 13.71 -26.72
CA TYR A 146 13.65 13.84 -25.28
C TYR A 146 12.73 14.89 -24.62
N GLY A 147 12.29 15.92 -25.37
CA GLY A 147 11.33 16.90 -24.85
C GLY A 147 9.96 16.31 -24.54
N LEU A 148 9.46 15.35 -25.36
CA LEU A 148 8.19 14.67 -25.11
C LEU A 148 8.32 13.69 -23.93
N TYR A 149 9.46 12.99 -23.84
CA TYR A 149 9.72 12.10 -22.72
C TYR A 149 9.77 12.86 -21.39
N ALA A 150 10.48 14.00 -21.35
CA ALA A 150 10.53 14.87 -20.17
C ALA A 150 9.15 15.41 -19.80
N ALA A 151 8.34 15.85 -20.78
CA ALA A 151 6.99 16.35 -20.55
C ALA A 151 6.05 15.25 -20.00
N SER A 152 6.11 14.05 -20.57
CA SER A 152 5.34 12.89 -20.08
C SER A 152 5.69 12.56 -18.62
N ASN A 153 6.98 12.45 -18.29
CA ASN A 153 7.42 12.14 -16.93
C ASN A 153 7.06 13.27 -15.95
N LEU A 154 7.17 14.53 -16.36
CA LEU A 154 6.76 15.66 -15.54
C LEU A 154 5.25 15.65 -15.29
N GLY A 155 4.44 15.35 -16.31
CA GLY A 155 2.99 15.19 -16.19
C GLY A 155 2.62 14.10 -15.19
N SER A 156 3.27 12.94 -15.27
CA SER A 156 3.09 11.82 -14.34
C SER A 156 3.43 12.21 -12.91
N LEU A 157 4.60 12.80 -12.69
CA LEU A 157 5.09 13.16 -11.36
C LEU A 157 4.24 14.25 -10.71
N LEU A 158 3.89 15.30 -11.47
CA LEU A 158 3.05 16.39 -10.96
C LEU A 158 1.64 15.89 -10.63
N ALA A 159 1.03 15.06 -11.48
CA ALA A 159 -0.28 14.48 -11.24
C ALA A 159 -0.29 13.62 -9.97
N LEU A 160 0.73 12.78 -9.81
CA LEU A 160 0.87 11.88 -8.65
C LEU A 160 1.03 12.66 -7.33
N VAL A 161 1.87 13.72 -7.31
CA VAL A 161 2.09 14.55 -6.12
C VAL A 161 0.89 15.46 -5.83
N ALA A 162 0.26 16.01 -6.89
CA ALA A 162 -0.93 16.84 -6.73
C ALA A 162 -2.12 16.08 -6.16
N TYR A 163 -2.19 14.76 -6.37
CA TYR A 163 -3.33 13.97 -5.91
C TYR A 163 -3.54 14.05 -4.39
N PRO A 164 -2.60 13.67 -3.51
CA PRO A 164 -2.77 13.76 -2.06
C PRO A 164 -2.70 15.20 -1.54
N ALA A 165 -1.97 16.09 -2.21
CA ALA A 165 -1.74 17.44 -1.74
C ALA A 165 -2.92 18.39 -2.05
N VAL A 166 -3.59 18.20 -3.17
CA VAL A 166 -4.60 19.13 -3.69
C VAL A 166 -5.90 18.42 -4.03
N VAL A 167 -5.85 17.35 -4.84
CA VAL A 167 -7.06 16.74 -5.42
C VAL A 167 -7.88 16.07 -4.32
N GLN A 168 -7.29 15.17 -3.57
CA GLN A 168 -7.98 14.40 -2.53
C GLN A 168 -8.54 15.29 -1.39
N PRO A 169 -7.81 16.28 -0.85
CA PRO A 169 -8.32 17.11 0.24
C PRO A 169 -9.43 18.07 -0.15
N LEU A 170 -9.50 18.46 -1.43
CA LEU A 170 -10.41 19.52 -1.90
C LEU A 170 -11.62 18.99 -2.68
N ILE A 171 -11.47 17.87 -3.39
CA ILE A 171 -12.43 17.40 -4.40
C ILE A 171 -12.95 16.02 -4.04
N GLY A 172 -14.28 15.84 -4.01
CA GLY A 172 -14.92 14.54 -3.81
C GLY A 172 -14.71 13.59 -5.00
N LEU A 173 -14.73 12.28 -4.75
CA LEU A 173 -14.42 11.23 -5.74
C LEU A 173 -15.34 11.27 -6.98
N ARG A 174 -16.62 11.60 -6.81
CA ARG A 174 -17.56 11.72 -7.95
C ARG A 174 -17.15 12.84 -8.89
N LEU A 175 -16.75 13.99 -8.35
CA LEU A 175 -16.30 15.13 -9.14
C LEU A 175 -14.94 14.82 -9.78
N GLN A 176 -14.03 14.14 -9.05
CA GLN A 176 -12.77 13.66 -9.60
C GLN A 176 -13.00 12.74 -10.81
N ALA A 177 -13.89 11.75 -10.70
CA ALA A 177 -14.22 10.81 -11.78
C ALA A 177 -14.84 11.52 -12.99
N SER A 178 -15.70 12.50 -12.76
CA SER A 178 -16.31 13.31 -13.81
C SER A 178 -15.27 14.20 -14.50
N ALA A 179 -14.42 14.90 -13.73
CA ALA A 179 -13.35 15.74 -14.26
C ALA A 179 -12.33 14.93 -15.07
N TRP A 180 -11.96 13.74 -14.58
CA TRP A 180 -11.09 12.82 -15.32
C TRP A 180 -11.73 12.36 -16.63
N SER A 181 -13.02 12.03 -16.63
CA SER A 181 -13.76 11.63 -17.83
C SER A 181 -13.81 12.75 -18.86
N ILE A 182 -14.05 13.98 -18.43
CA ILE A 182 -14.00 15.18 -19.30
C ILE A 182 -12.57 15.36 -19.83
N GLY A 183 -11.55 15.24 -18.97
CA GLY A 183 -10.14 15.31 -19.36
C GLY A 183 -9.78 14.28 -20.43
N TYR A 184 -10.28 13.04 -20.30
CA TYR A 184 -10.12 12.00 -21.32
C TYR A 184 -10.73 12.41 -22.67
N LEU A 185 -11.95 12.94 -22.66
CA LEU A 185 -12.62 13.40 -23.90
C LEU A 185 -11.87 14.57 -24.54
N VAL A 186 -11.41 15.54 -23.74
CA VAL A 186 -10.57 16.65 -24.22
C VAL A 186 -9.29 16.13 -24.87
N PHE A 187 -8.65 15.13 -24.25
CA PHE A 187 -7.47 14.47 -24.81
C PHE A 187 -7.79 13.77 -26.14
N ALA A 188 -8.86 13.00 -26.22
CA ALA A 188 -9.28 12.32 -27.45
C ALA A 188 -9.56 13.32 -28.59
N LEU A 189 -10.21 14.45 -28.28
CA LEU A 189 -10.43 15.54 -29.22
C LEU A 189 -9.11 16.20 -29.67
N ALA A 190 -8.16 16.39 -28.77
CA ALA A 190 -6.83 16.91 -29.12
C ALA A 190 -6.08 15.94 -30.05
N MET A 191 -6.19 14.63 -29.85
CA MET A 191 -5.64 13.63 -30.77
C MET A 191 -6.32 13.62 -32.12
N ALA A 192 -7.65 13.77 -32.19
CA ALA A 192 -8.40 13.94 -33.44
C ALA A 192 -7.97 15.22 -34.15
N TRP A 193 -7.76 16.31 -33.43
CA TRP A 193 -7.25 17.57 -33.98
C TRP A 193 -5.84 17.40 -34.59
N ILE A 194 -4.94 16.70 -33.93
CA ILE A 194 -3.61 16.37 -34.46
C ILE A 194 -3.74 15.59 -35.77
N LEU A 195 -4.63 14.58 -35.84
CA LEU A 195 -4.91 13.80 -37.03
C LEU A 195 -5.40 14.70 -38.19
N LEU A 196 -6.37 15.59 -37.95
CA LEU A 196 -6.95 16.47 -38.97
C LEU A 196 -5.94 17.48 -39.56
N ARG A 197 -4.99 17.93 -38.71
CA ARG A 197 -3.93 18.85 -39.13
C ARG A 197 -2.71 18.14 -39.73
N SER A 198 -2.64 16.82 -39.66
CA SER A 198 -1.56 16.05 -40.28
C SER A 198 -1.77 15.90 -41.79
N PRO A 199 -0.76 16.19 -42.64
CA PRO A 199 -0.91 16.14 -44.08
C PRO A 199 -1.27 14.73 -44.59
N PRO A 200 -2.10 14.60 -45.64
CA PRO A 200 -2.55 13.31 -46.18
C PRO A 200 -1.41 12.41 -46.68
N SER A 201 -0.40 13.02 -47.25
CA SER A 201 0.80 12.34 -47.76
C SER A 201 2.00 12.71 -46.92
N MET A 202 2.16 12.07 -45.76
CA MET A 202 3.49 12.00 -45.16
C MET A 202 4.30 10.95 -45.91
N PRO A 203 5.57 11.26 -46.30
CA PRO A 203 6.42 10.28 -46.92
C PRO A 203 6.38 8.99 -46.13
N GLY A 204 6.14 7.87 -46.79
CA GLY A 204 6.19 6.57 -46.16
C GLY A 204 7.50 6.43 -45.37
N ALA A 205 7.48 5.68 -44.28
CA ALA A 205 8.69 5.37 -43.58
C ALA A 205 9.77 4.98 -44.59
N PRO A 206 11.04 5.41 -44.43
CA PRO A 206 12.12 4.90 -45.24
C PRO A 206 11.96 3.38 -45.29
N ALA A 207 12.08 2.82 -46.52
CA ALA A 207 11.99 1.37 -46.71
C ALA A 207 12.75 0.66 -45.59
N PRO A 208 12.28 -0.50 -45.13
CA PRO A 208 12.96 -1.19 -44.02
C PRO A 208 14.44 -1.30 -44.37
N ALA A 209 15.22 -0.41 -43.79
CA ALA A 209 16.66 -0.39 -43.98
C ALA A 209 17.20 -1.78 -43.64
N ALA A 210 18.16 -2.22 -44.43
CA ALA A 210 18.86 -3.51 -44.34
C ALA A 210 18.70 -4.20 -43.00
N LYS A 211 18.27 -5.48 -43.03
CA LYS A 211 17.96 -6.36 -41.90
C LYS A 211 18.86 -6.04 -40.68
N ALA A 212 18.34 -5.22 -39.79
CA ALA A 212 19.06 -4.94 -38.55
C ALA A 212 19.28 -6.29 -37.84
N SER A 213 20.53 -6.59 -37.48
CA SER A 213 20.89 -7.84 -36.80
C SER A 213 19.93 -8.11 -35.63
N PRO A 214 19.45 -9.35 -35.44
CA PRO A 214 18.47 -9.65 -34.38
C PRO A 214 19.10 -9.27 -33.02
N LEU A 215 18.31 -8.57 -32.18
CA LEU A 215 18.71 -8.27 -30.81
C LEU A 215 18.90 -9.59 -30.06
N GLY A 216 20.09 -9.78 -29.47
CA GLY A 216 20.38 -10.97 -28.67
C GLY A 216 19.38 -11.09 -27.50
N TRP A 217 18.90 -12.31 -27.24
CA TRP A 217 17.96 -12.58 -26.15
C TRP A 217 18.50 -12.16 -24.76
N ARG A 218 19.84 -12.26 -24.56
CA ARG A 218 20.53 -11.84 -23.32
C ARG A 218 20.35 -10.35 -23.03
N LEU A 219 20.39 -9.51 -24.08
CA LEU A 219 20.16 -8.07 -23.90
C LEU A 219 18.72 -7.78 -23.51
N ARG A 220 17.73 -8.41 -24.15
CA ARG A 220 16.31 -8.27 -23.79
C ARG A 220 16.05 -8.72 -22.35
N MET A 221 16.59 -9.87 -21.95
CA MET A 221 16.50 -10.36 -20.56
C MET A 221 17.13 -9.37 -19.58
N SER A 222 18.28 -8.76 -19.93
CA SER A 222 18.88 -7.73 -19.07
C SER A 222 17.96 -6.50 -18.89
N TRP A 223 17.25 -6.06 -19.93
CA TRP A 223 16.27 -4.98 -19.82
C TRP A 223 15.09 -5.36 -18.95
N ILE A 224 14.55 -6.56 -19.12
CA ILE A 224 13.44 -7.08 -18.33
C ILE A 224 13.84 -7.17 -16.85
N LEU A 225 14.98 -7.75 -16.52
CA LEU A 225 15.41 -7.92 -15.13
C LEU A 225 15.75 -6.58 -14.45
N LEU A 226 16.40 -5.65 -15.17
CA LEU A 226 16.72 -4.32 -14.67
C LEU A 226 15.47 -3.44 -14.45
N ALA A 227 14.36 -3.73 -15.11
CA ALA A 227 13.09 -3.09 -14.88
C ALA A 227 12.22 -3.84 -13.83
N ALA A 228 12.35 -5.18 -13.77
CA ALA A 228 11.58 -5.99 -12.82
C ALA A 228 12.01 -5.76 -11.36
N ALA A 229 13.31 -5.64 -11.09
CA ALA A 229 13.79 -5.43 -9.73
C ALA A 229 13.27 -4.12 -9.09
N PRO A 230 13.39 -2.93 -9.74
CA PRO A 230 12.78 -1.71 -9.20
C PRO A 230 11.26 -1.76 -9.04
N SER A 231 10.55 -2.41 -9.98
CA SER A 231 9.11 -2.59 -9.88
C SER A 231 8.71 -3.49 -8.71
N SER A 232 9.41 -4.60 -8.51
CA SER A 232 9.21 -5.46 -7.35
C SER A 232 9.52 -4.73 -6.04
N LEU A 233 10.63 -3.95 -6.00
CA LEU A 233 10.98 -3.14 -4.84
C LEU A 233 9.95 -2.05 -4.52
N LEU A 234 9.33 -1.45 -5.54
CA LEU A 234 8.26 -0.49 -5.35
C LEU A 234 7.10 -1.09 -4.56
N LEU A 235 6.62 -2.27 -4.95
CA LEU A 235 5.53 -2.94 -4.26
C LEU A 235 5.98 -3.47 -2.89
N GLY A 236 7.19 -4.01 -2.80
CA GLY A 236 7.76 -4.53 -1.55
C GLY A 236 7.94 -3.45 -0.48
N VAL A 237 8.55 -2.31 -0.82
CA VAL A 237 8.71 -1.19 0.12
C VAL A 237 7.37 -0.56 0.48
N THR A 238 6.43 -0.49 -0.46
CA THR A 238 5.06 -0.02 -0.21
C THR A 238 4.36 -0.92 0.80
N SER A 239 4.42 -2.24 0.63
CA SER A 239 3.86 -3.20 1.60
C SER A 239 4.48 -3.03 2.98
N HIS A 240 5.80 -2.92 3.06
CA HIS A 240 6.52 -2.74 4.33
C HIS A 240 6.09 -1.45 5.05
N ILE A 241 6.04 -0.32 4.33
CA ILE A 241 5.64 0.97 4.90
C ILE A 241 4.16 0.95 5.34
N THR A 242 3.27 0.42 4.53
CA THR A 242 1.83 0.40 4.84
C THR A 242 1.48 -0.57 5.97
N SER A 243 2.27 -1.62 6.19
CA SER A 243 2.12 -2.52 7.33
C SER A 243 2.51 -1.88 8.66
N ASP A 244 3.55 -1.03 8.65
CA ASP A 244 4.12 -0.48 9.88
C ASP A 244 3.62 0.94 10.21
N VAL A 245 3.11 1.69 9.22
CA VAL A 245 2.68 3.08 9.42
C VAL A 245 1.16 3.20 9.39
N ALA A 246 0.53 3.00 8.24
CA ALA A 246 -0.93 3.00 8.08
C ALA A 246 -1.34 2.55 6.68
N SER A 247 -2.46 1.82 6.55
CA SER A 247 -3.02 1.40 5.26
C SER A 247 -3.83 2.53 4.60
N VAL A 248 -3.19 3.69 4.34
CA VAL A 248 -3.85 4.83 3.72
C VAL A 248 -3.31 5.12 2.32
N PRO A 249 -4.16 5.57 1.40
CA PRO A 249 -3.80 5.70 -0.01
C PRO A 249 -2.56 6.53 -0.29
N PHE A 250 -2.33 7.60 0.45
CA PHE A 250 -1.21 8.51 0.15
C PHE A 250 0.17 7.94 0.53
N LEU A 251 0.26 6.91 1.39
CA LEU A 251 1.55 6.34 1.82
C LEU A 251 2.26 5.53 0.73
N TRP A 252 1.57 5.08 -0.31
CA TRP A 252 2.20 4.44 -1.46
C TRP A 252 2.67 5.45 -2.52
N ILE A 253 2.22 6.70 -2.45
CA ILE A 253 2.60 7.76 -3.40
C ILE A 253 4.08 8.13 -3.31
N PRO A 254 4.71 8.34 -2.12
CA PRO A 254 6.14 8.59 -2.05
C PRO A 254 7.01 7.53 -2.73
N PRO A 255 6.84 6.21 -2.51
CA PRO A 255 7.57 5.19 -3.27
C PRO A 255 7.39 5.31 -4.78
N LEU A 256 6.15 5.50 -5.25
CA LEU A 256 5.87 5.62 -6.68
C LEU A 256 6.46 6.91 -7.28
N ALA A 257 6.40 8.03 -6.55
CA ALA A 257 7.04 9.27 -6.98
C ALA A 257 8.56 9.14 -7.07
N LEU A 258 9.19 8.49 -6.10
CA LEU A 258 10.63 8.19 -6.12
C LEU A 258 10.98 7.24 -7.27
N TYR A 259 10.14 6.23 -7.55
CA TYR A 259 10.31 5.34 -8.70
C TYR A 259 10.32 6.13 -10.02
N LEU A 260 9.35 7.02 -10.23
CA LEU A 260 9.31 7.87 -11.42
C LEU A 260 10.52 8.81 -11.48
N LEU A 261 10.91 9.38 -10.34
CA LEU A 261 12.06 10.27 -10.25
C LEU A 261 13.36 9.55 -10.66
N THR A 262 13.52 8.25 -10.32
CA THR A 262 14.69 7.48 -10.77
C THR A 262 14.76 7.35 -12.29
N PHE A 263 13.62 7.20 -13.00
CA PHE A 263 13.60 7.25 -14.47
C PHE A 263 13.98 8.64 -14.99
N VAL A 264 13.42 9.69 -14.40
CA VAL A 264 13.76 11.06 -14.79
C VAL A 264 15.27 11.29 -14.70
N ILE A 265 15.89 10.93 -13.56
CA ILE A 265 17.32 11.12 -13.33
C ILE A 265 18.18 10.21 -14.24
N ALA A 266 17.82 8.92 -14.36
CA ALA A 266 18.63 7.96 -15.07
C ALA A 266 18.70 8.23 -16.59
N PHE A 267 17.64 8.81 -17.18
CA PHE A 267 17.55 9.06 -18.62
C PHE A 267 17.91 10.49 -19.02
N GLN A 268 18.37 11.34 -18.09
CA GLN A 268 18.93 12.66 -18.40
C GLN A 268 20.28 12.53 -19.11
N GLU A 269 20.60 13.48 -19.99
CA GLU A 269 21.92 13.57 -20.62
C GLU A 269 23.02 13.89 -19.60
N ARG A 270 22.70 14.70 -18.59
CA ARG A 270 23.54 15.01 -17.44
C ARG A 270 22.76 14.70 -16.16
N PRO A 271 22.86 13.48 -15.64
CA PRO A 271 22.08 13.09 -14.47
C PRO A 271 22.48 13.89 -13.24
N MET A 272 21.48 14.41 -12.51
CA MET A 272 21.67 15.15 -11.26
C MET A 272 22.43 14.34 -10.20
N LEU A 273 22.22 13.02 -10.17
CA LEU A 273 22.99 12.09 -9.34
C LEU A 273 23.80 11.14 -10.26
N PRO A 274 25.11 11.34 -10.40
CA PRO A 274 25.94 10.52 -11.29
C PRO A 274 26.08 9.08 -10.76
N ALA A 275 26.24 8.12 -11.66
CA ALA A 275 26.29 6.69 -11.34
C ALA A 275 27.34 6.32 -10.25
N PRO A 276 28.56 6.88 -10.21
CA PRO A 276 29.50 6.56 -9.13
C PRO A 276 28.99 6.95 -7.74
N ALA A 277 28.32 8.09 -7.63
CA ALA A 277 27.75 8.55 -6.36
C ALA A 277 26.55 7.68 -5.95
N ALA A 278 25.64 7.35 -6.89
CA ALA A 278 24.52 6.45 -6.63
C ALA A 278 25.00 5.07 -6.16
N LEU A 279 26.03 4.51 -6.80
CA LEU A 279 26.64 3.24 -6.41
C LEU A 279 27.26 3.28 -5.01
N LEU A 280 27.93 4.38 -4.65
CA LEU A 280 28.54 4.55 -3.33
C LEU A 280 27.46 4.63 -2.23
N LEU A 281 26.46 5.47 -2.44
CA LEU A 281 25.36 5.67 -1.47
C LEU A 281 24.53 4.38 -1.31
N GLN A 282 24.25 3.66 -2.39
CA GLN A 282 23.56 2.37 -2.34
C GLN A 282 24.35 1.34 -1.51
N ALA A 283 25.68 1.27 -1.69
CA ALA A 283 26.52 0.35 -0.96
C ALA A 283 26.54 0.61 0.56
N ALA A 284 26.31 1.84 0.98
CA ALA A 284 26.17 2.19 2.38
C ALA A 284 24.73 1.94 2.91
N ALA A 285 23.72 2.37 2.16
CA ALA A 285 22.34 2.33 2.62
C ALA A 285 21.72 0.92 2.66
N VAL A 286 22.01 0.08 1.64
CA VAL A 286 21.35 -1.22 1.49
C VAL A 286 21.67 -2.21 2.60
N PRO A 287 22.93 -2.46 3.00
CA PRO A 287 23.22 -3.40 4.10
C PRO A 287 22.57 -2.97 5.43
N LEU A 288 22.65 -1.69 5.77
CA LEU A 288 22.03 -1.15 6.98
C LEU A 288 20.51 -1.27 6.95
N CYS A 289 19.88 -0.95 5.81
CA CYS A 289 18.44 -1.10 5.61
C CYS A 289 18.00 -2.56 5.79
N LEU A 290 18.75 -3.51 5.21
CA LEU A 290 18.43 -4.94 5.29
C LEU A 290 18.50 -5.49 6.73
N TRP A 291 19.45 -5.02 7.52
CA TRP A 291 19.48 -5.34 8.95
C TRP A 291 18.24 -4.79 9.67
N LEU A 292 17.90 -3.53 9.42
CA LEU A 292 16.81 -2.83 10.12
C LEU A 292 15.40 -3.23 9.64
N VAL A 293 15.24 -4.03 8.59
CA VAL A 293 13.92 -4.57 8.18
C VAL A 293 13.20 -5.29 9.32
N ALA A 294 13.94 -5.97 10.19
CA ALA A 294 13.37 -6.71 11.30
C ALA A 294 13.15 -5.84 12.57
N VAL A 295 13.71 -4.62 12.61
CA VAL A 295 13.65 -3.74 13.78
C VAL A 295 12.39 -2.88 13.73
N ARG A 296 11.53 -3.03 14.74
CA ARG A 296 10.31 -2.22 14.89
C ARG A 296 10.54 -1.20 16.00
N THR A 297 10.76 0.05 15.64
CA THR A 297 11.00 1.15 16.58
C THR A 297 9.77 2.04 16.71
N ARG A 298 9.71 2.82 17.83
CA ARG A 298 8.71 3.89 17.95
C ARG A 298 8.99 5.06 17.03
N ASP A 299 10.27 5.31 16.71
CA ASP A 299 10.72 6.38 15.84
C ASP A 299 10.74 5.90 14.38
N TRP A 300 9.56 5.77 13.80
CA TRP A 300 9.35 5.25 12.46
C TRP A 300 9.88 6.16 11.35
N LEU A 301 10.01 7.47 11.57
CA LEU A 301 10.37 8.44 10.52
C LEU A 301 11.80 8.26 10.00
N PRO A 302 12.85 8.10 10.84
CA PRO A 302 14.20 7.79 10.35
C PRO A 302 14.26 6.44 9.62
N LEU A 303 13.53 5.44 10.11
CA LEU A 303 13.47 4.12 9.49
C LEU A 303 12.80 4.19 8.11
N LEU A 304 11.68 4.89 8.01
CA LEU A 304 11.01 5.18 6.75
C LEU A 304 11.93 5.87 5.76
N ALA A 305 12.65 6.91 6.19
CA ALA A 305 13.59 7.63 5.34
C ALA A 305 14.70 6.72 4.81
N LEU A 306 15.23 5.82 5.64
CA LEU A 306 16.26 4.85 5.23
C LEU A 306 15.71 3.83 4.22
N HIS A 307 14.49 3.28 4.44
CA HIS A 307 13.87 2.35 3.50
C HIS A 307 13.61 3.01 2.14
N LEU A 308 13.09 4.24 2.14
CA LEU A 308 12.86 5.01 0.92
C LEU A 308 14.18 5.36 0.21
N ALA A 309 15.23 5.71 0.95
CA ALA A 309 16.55 5.99 0.39
C ALA A 309 17.19 4.73 -0.22
N ALA A 310 17.15 3.59 0.48
CA ALA A 310 17.67 2.33 -0.04
C ALA A 310 16.92 1.87 -1.29
N PHE A 311 15.60 2.00 -1.30
CA PHE A 311 14.76 1.76 -2.47
C PHE A 311 15.14 2.67 -3.64
N PHE A 312 15.14 4.00 -3.41
CA PHE A 312 15.45 5.00 -4.42
C PHE A 312 16.82 4.79 -5.06
N LEU A 313 17.85 4.60 -4.24
CA LEU A 313 19.22 4.39 -4.71
C LEU A 313 19.35 3.08 -5.50
N THR A 314 18.67 2.01 -5.07
CA THR A 314 18.70 0.73 -5.75
C THR A 314 17.94 0.80 -7.08
N ALA A 315 16.77 1.39 -7.11
CA ALA A 315 16.00 1.62 -8.33
C ALA A 315 16.79 2.51 -9.32
N LEU A 316 17.44 3.57 -8.80
CA LEU A 316 18.27 4.46 -9.62
C LEU A 316 19.46 3.73 -10.25
N VAL A 317 20.16 2.88 -9.50
CA VAL A 317 21.27 2.06 -10.03
C VAL A 317 20.78 1.11 -11.14
N CYS A 318 19.64 0.46 -10.94
CA CYS A 318 19.03 -0.40 -11.97
C CYS A 318 18.64 0.41 -13.22
N HIS A 319 18.00 1.56 -13.06
CA HIS A 319 17.58 2.40 -14.18
C HIS A 319 18.76 3.07 -14.89
N GLN A 320 19.83 3.45 -14.19
CA GLN A 320 21.08 3.91 -14.82
C GLN A 320 21.76 2.79 -15.63
N ALA A 321 21.78 1.56 -15.10
CA ALA A 321 22.27 0.39 -15.83
C ALA A 321 21.41 0.08 -17.06
N LEU A 322 20.10 0.29 -16.99
CA LEU A 322 19.15 0.16 -18.08
C LEU A 322 19.37 1.25 -19.14
N ALA A 323 19.51 2.50 -18.73
CA ALA A 323 19.75 3.65 -19.60
C ALA A 323 21.09 3.52 -20.36
N ALA A 324 22.12 2.97 -19.72
CA ALA A 324 23.42 2.68 -20.36
C ALA A 324 23.33 1.60 -21.45
N ARG A 325 22.28 0.74 -21.41
CA ARG A 325 22.03 -0.33 -22.40
C ARG A 325 20.94 0.03 -23.40
N ARG A 326 20.54 1.30 -23.48
CA ARG A 326 19.49 1.75 -24.42
C ARG A 326 19.92 1.48 -25.86
N PRO A 327 18.98 0.99 -26.72
CA PRO A 327 19.27 0.74 -28.13
C PRO A 327 19.18 2.02 -28.97
N GLU A 328 19.52 1.90 -30.26
CA GLU A 328 19.29 2.97 -31.23
C GLU A 328 17.82 3.39 -31.31
N PRO A 329 17.51 4.65 -31.71
CA PRO A 329 16.15 5.20 -31.73
C PRO A 329 15.12 4.35 -32.50
N ARG A 330 15.54 3.59 -33.51
CA ARG A 330 14.67 2.70 -34.30
C ARG A 330 14.12 1.50 -33.52
N ARG A 331 14.71 1.16 -32.37
CA ARG A 331 14.38 0.00 -31.53
C ARG A 331 13.78 0.40 -30.17
N LEU A 332 13.44 1.66 -29.99
CA LEU A 332 12.92 2.16 -28.73
C LEU A 332 11.61 1.47 -28.30
N THR A 333 10.76 1.05 -29.26
CA THR A 333 9.52 0.34 -28.92
C THR A 333 9.75 -1.07 -28.38
N ASP A 334 10.76 -1.79 -28.91
CA ASP A 334 11.22 -3.08 -28.34
C ASP A 334 11.71 -2.87 -26.89
N PHE A 335 12.48 -1.81 -26.69
CA PHE A 335 13.03 -1.45 -25.39
C PHE A 335 11.94 -1.11 -24.38
N TYR A 336 10.99 -0.25 -24.74
CA TYR A 336 9.87 0.11 -23.88
C TYR A 336 8.96 -1.08 -23.59
N LEU A 337 8.76 -1.97 -24.55
CA LEU A 337 7.99 -3.19 -24.34
C LEU A 337 8.69 -4.12 -23.33
N CYS A 338 10.02 -4.27 -23.42
CA CYS A 338 10.78 -5.06 -22.45
C CYS A 338 10.76 -4.42 -21.05
N ILE A 339 10.83 -3.09 -20.94
CA ILE A 339 10.71 -2.36 -19.67
C ILE A 339 9.31 -2.60 -19.06
N ALA A 340 8.26 -2.43 -19.84
CA ALA A 340 6.90 -2.65 -19.38
C ALA A 340 6.66 -4.11 -18.95
N LEU A 341 7.21 -5.07 -19.71
CA LEU A 341 7.16 -6.49 -19.33
C LEU A 341 7.92 -6.73 -18.02
N GLY A 342 9.09 -6.12 -17.85
CA GLY A 342 9.84 -6.16 -16.59
C GLY A 342 9.03 -5.60 -15.44
N GLY A 343 8.36 -4.45 -15.64
CA GLY A 343 7.43 -3.88 -14.68
C GLY A 343 6.36 -4.87 -14.23
N VAL A 344 5.68 -5.50 -15.21
CA VAL A 344 4.66 -6.54 -14.94
C VAL A 344 5.24 -7.73 -14.20
N VAL A 345 6.41 -8.24 -14.60
CA VAL A 345 7.05 -9.39 -13.92
C VAL A 345 7.35 -9.06 -12.46
N GLY A 346 7.93 -7.88 -12.18
CA GLY A 346 8.24 -7.45 -10.82
C GLY A 346 6.98 -7.21 -9.99
N GLY A 347 5.98 -6.53 -10.55
CA GLY A 347 4.70 -6.27 -9.88
C GLY A 347 3.90 -7.54 -9.62
N ALA A 348 3.75 -8.41 -10.62
CA ALA A 348 3.03 -9.68 -10.48
C ALA A 348 3.72 -10.62 -9.48
N PHE A 349 5.05 -10.63 -9.40
CA PHE A 349 5.77 -11.37 -8.38
C PHE A 349 5.32 -10.96 -6.97
N ASN A 350 5.30 -9.66 -6.67
CA ASN A 350 4.88 -9.16 -5.35
C ASN A 350 3.38 -9.32 -5.09
N ALA A 351 2.54 -9.06 -6.11
CA ALA A 351 1.09 -9.06 -5.92
C ALA A 351 0.50 -10.47 -5.84
N PHE A 352 1.03 -11.44 -6.61
CA PHE A 352 0.39 -12.74 -6.81
C PHE A 352 1.26 -13.93 -6.39
N VAL A 353 2.59 -13.87 -6.58
CA VAL A 353 3.48 -15.00 -6.32
C VAL A 353 3.99 -14.98 -4.89
N ALA A 354 4.55 -13.86 -4.45
CA ALA A 354 5.13 -13.73 -3.11
C ALA A 354 4.15 -14.06 -1.96
N PRO A 355 2.86 -13.62 -1.99
CA PRO A 355 1.90 -13.99 -0.94
C PRO A 355 1.56 -15.48 -0.85
N VAL A 356 1.83 -16.25 -1.92
CA VAL A 356 1.60 -17.70 -1.95
C VAL A 356 2.80 -18.48 -1.42
N ILE A 357 4.02 -18.02 -1.72
CA ILE A 357 5.25 -18.74 -1.36
C ILE A 357 5.86 -18.31 -0.03
N PHE A 358 5.55 -17.09 0.44
CA PHE A 358 6.09 -16.54 1.68
C PHE A 358 4.97 -16.30 2.72
N ASN A 359 5.25 -16.65 3.95
CA ASN A 359 4.38 -16.42 5.11
C ASN A 359 4.59 -15.03 5.76
N ASP A 360 5.54 -14.25 5.25
CA ASP A 360 5.86 -12.89 5.67
C ASP A 360 6.31 -12.08 4.46
N VAL A 361 6.68 -10.79 4.61
CA VAL A 361 7.09 -9.88 3.51
C VAL A 361 8.57 -10.10 3.14
N TRP A 362 8.94 -11.33 2.78
CA TRP A 362 10.32 -11.72 2.43
C TRP A 362 10.78 -11.23 1.06
N GLU A 363 9.84 -10.96 0.16
CA GLU A 363 10.13 -10.48 -1.19
C GLU A 363 10.88 -9.14 -1.18
N TYR A 364 10.60 -8.25 -0.23
CA TYR A 364 11.26 -6.96 -0.16
C TYR A 364 12.76 -7.06 0.16
N PRO A 365 13.19 -7.64 1.27
CA PRO A 365 14.62 -7.78 1.56
C PRO A 365 15.34 -8.67 0.54
N ALA A 366 14.71 -9.72 0.02
CA ALA A 366 15.31 -10.59 -0.98
C ALA A 366 15.62 -9.83 -2.28
N VAL A 367 14.65 -9.10 -2.83
CA VAL A 367 14.86 -8.35 -4.07
C VAL A 367 15.83 -7.18 -3.85
N LEU A 368 15.81 -6.53 -2.67
CA LEU A 368 16.75 -5.47 -2.33
C LEU A 368 18.22 -5.98 -2.33
N ALA A 369 18.45 -7.16 -1.78
CA ALA A 369 19.77 -7.81 -1.80
C ALA A 369 20.17 -8.23 -3.22
N PHE A 370 19.27 -8.92 -3.95
CA PHE A 370 19.55 -9.41 -5.31
C PHE A 370 19.71 -8.28 -6.33
N ALA A 371 19.06 -7.16 -6.16
CA ALA A 371 19.25 -5.98 -7.01
C ALA A 371 20.69 -5.43 -6.95
N GLY A 372 21.47 -5.79 -5.92
CA GLY A 372 22.91 -5.56 -5.87
C GLY A 372 23.68 -6.19 -7.03
N LEU A 373 23.13 -7.22 -7.69
CA LEU A 373 23.72 -7.84 -8.89
C LEU A 373 23.69 -6.92 -10.13
N ALA A 374 22.83 -5.89 -10.14
CA ALA A 374 22.80 -4.88 -11.20
C ALA A 374 24.03 -3.96 -11.22
N ARG A 375 24.83 -3.98 -10.16
CA ARG A 375 26.05 -3.18 -10.02
C ARG A 375 27.09 -3.62 -11.05
N PRO A 376 27.88 -2.69 -11.61
CA PRO A 376 29.02 -3.05 -12.45
C PRO A 376 30.16 -3.65 -11.60
N GLU A 377 30.95 -4.53 -12.20
CA GLU A 377 32.25 -4.91 -11.64
C GLU A 377 33.23 -3.71 -11.79
N LEU A 378 33.54 -3.03 -10.68
CA LEU A 378 34.38 -1.85 -10.70
C LEU A 378 35.83 -2.25 -10.46
N ARG A 379 36.36 -2.67 -9.47
CA ARG A 379 37.71 -3.12 -9.21
C ARG A 379 37.67 -4.53 -8.62
N ARG A 380 38.63 -5.37 -9.04
CA ARG A 380 38.82 -6.70 -8.47
C ARG A 380 39.76 -6.60 -7.26
N PRO A 381 39.25 -6.59 -6.01
CA PRO A 381 40.13 -6.86 -4.89
C PRO A 381 40.81 -8.20 -5.11
N ALA A 382 42.04 -8.35 -4.61
CA ALA A 382 42.73 -9.64 -4.69
C ALA A 382 41.84 -10.78 -4.18
N TYR A 383 41.91 -11.95 -4.79
CA TYR A 383 41.03 -13.08 -4.42
C TYR A 383 41.07 -13.37 -2.90
N GLY A 384 42.29 -13.32 -2.30
CA GLY A 384 42.49 -13.53 -0.87
C GLY A 384 41.71 -12.49 0.00
N ALA A 385 41.80 -11.21 -0.38
CA ALA A 385 41.07 -10.17 0.34
C ALA A 385 39.53 -10.32 0.20
N THR A 386 39.07 -10.77 -0.97
CA THR A 386 37.60 -11.03 -1.16
C THR A 386 37.14 -12.18 -0.28
N ILE A 387 37.88 -13.26 -0.21
CA ILE A 387 37.58 -14.42 0.63
C ILE A 387 37.58 -14.01 2.12
N ALA A 388 38.61 -13.27 2.55
CA ALA A 388 38.71 -12.80 3.93
C ALA A 388 37.54 -11.92 4.34
N LEU A 389 37.12 -10.96 3.48
CA LEU A 389 35.98 -10.11 3.73
C LEU A 389 34.62 -10.87 3.73
N LEU A 390 34.48 -11.87 2.83
CA LEU A 390 33.32 -12.75 2.82
C LEU A 390 33.25 -13.57 4.12
N LEU A 391 34.36 -14.22 4.51
CA LEU A 391 34.39 -15.03 5.73
C LEU A 391 34.18 -14.18 6.98
N GLY A 392 34.77 -12.99 7.07
CA GLY A 392 34.59 -12.06 8.17
C GLY A 392 33.14 -11.55 8.28
N GLY A 393 32.56 -11.15 7.15
CA GLY A 393 31.18 -10.68 7.11
C GLY A 393 30.16 -11.79 7.39
N LEU A 394 30.33 -12.98 6.79
CA LEU A 394 29.48 -14.15 7.07
C LEU A 394 29.65 -14.65 8.50
N GLY A 395 30.87 -14.65 9.04
CA GLY A 395 31.12 -14.99 10.45
C GLY A 395 30.37 -14.06 11.41
N ALA A 396 30.44 -12.76 11.19
CA ALA A 396 29.66 -11.79 11.98
C ALA A 396 28.14 -12.05 11.88
N GLN A 397 27.63 -12.37 10.68
CA GLN A 397 26.20 -12.66 10.47
C GLN A 397 25.75 -13.97 11.12
N LEU A 398 26.56 -15.01 11.06
CA LEU A 398 26.28 -16.28 11.75
C LEU A 398 26.24 -16.09 13.27
N PHE A 399 27.14 -15.25 13.80
CA PHE A 399 27.15 -14.93 15.22
C PHE A 399 25.89 -14.14 15.63
N LEU A 400 25.47 -13.17 14.83
CA LEU A 400 24.22 -12.43 14.99
C LEU A 400 22.97 -13.33 14.93
N ALA A 401 23.01 -14.39 14.12
CA ALA A 401 21.88 -15.33 13.95
C ALA A 401 21.89 -16.44 15.02
N SER A 402 22.89 -16.53 15.90
CA SER A 402 22.99 -17.59 16.89
C SER A 402 21.95 -17.46 18.00
N PRO A 403 21.12 -18.49 18.26
CA PRO A 403 20.12 -18.45 19.32
C PRO A 403 20.68 -18.50 20.73
N ASP A 404 21.91 -19.03 20.87
CA ASP A 404 22.53 -19.27 22.20
C ASP A 404 23.27 -18.03 22.72
N VAL A 405 23.44 -17.00 21.91
CA VAL A 405 24.16 -15.79 22.26
C VAL A 405 23.16 -14.65 22.46
N GLN A 406 22.90 -14.29 23.70
CA GLN A 406 22.18 -13.05 24.02
C GLN A 406 23.11 -11.86 23.72
N ILE A 407 23.12 -11.45 22.44
CA ILE A 407 23.88 -10.31 21.98
C ILE A 407 23.03 -9.08 22.19
N ALA A 408 23.46 -8.18 23.06
CA ALA A 408 22.76 -6.92 23.28
C ALA A 408 23.74 -5.75 23.26
N GLY A 409 23.26 -4.62 22.75
CA GLY A 409 23.95 -3.36 22.84
C GLY A 409 25.23 -3.27 21.98
N PRO A 410 26.39 -2.92 22.56
CA PRO A 410 27.60 -2.59 21.79
C PRO A 410 28.14 -3.71 20.89
N VAL A 411 27.97 -4.97 21.31
CA VAL A 411 28.48 -6.13 20.53
C VAL A 411 27.63 -6.35 19.28
N GLU A 412 26.31 -6.24 19.40
CA GLU A 412 25.40 -6.31 18.25
C GLU A 412 25.76 -5.23 17.22
N ILE A 413 25.88 -3.97 17.66
CA ILE A 413 26.25 -2.83 16.82
C ILE A 413 27.60 -3.09 16.13
N ALA A 414 28.59 -3.62 16.84
CA ALA A 414 29.90 -3.93 16.29
C ALA A 414 29.83 -5.01 15.20
N LEU A 415 29.09 -6.09 15.41
CA LEU A 415 28.93 -7.17 14.44
C LEU A 415 28.18 -6.69 13.18
N VAL A 416 27.12 -5.91 13.35
CA VAL A 416 26.42 -5.28 12.23
C VAL A 416 27.34 -4.35 11.46
N ALA A 417 28.12 -3.52 12.17
CA ALA A 417 29.09 -2.63 11.54
C ALA A 417 30.16 -3.41 10.74
N VAL A 418 30.69 -4.49 11.28
CA VAL A 418 31.63 -5.38 10.57
C VAL A 418 31.01 -5.94 9.30
N ALA A 419 29.78 -6.49 9.37
CA ALA A 419 29.09 -7.04 8.21
C ALA A 419 28.80 -5.97 7.15
N CYS A 420 28.36 -4.77 7.56
CA CYS A 420 28.12 -3.63 6.67
C CYS A 420 29.42 -3.12 6.00
N VAL A 421 30.51 -3.02 6.77
CA VAL A 421 31.84 -2.61 6.24
C VAL A 421 32.36 -3.64 5.25
N CYS A 422 32.26 -4.93 5.54
CA CYS A 422 32.64 -5.98 4.61
C CYS A 422 31.84 -5.90 3.30
N ALA A 423 30.52 -5.73 3.39
CA ALA A 423 29.66 -5.54 2.21
C ALA A 423 30.06 -4.29 1.42
N PHE A 424 30.31 -3.18 2.10
CA PHE A 424 30.74 -1.92 1.47
C PHE A 424 32.10 -2.06 0.77
N LEU A 425 33.07 -2.73 1.37
CA LEU A 425 34.38 -2.98 0.76
C LEU A 425 34.26 -3.88 -0.46
N LEU A 426 33.30 -4.80 -0.47
CA LEU A 426 32.98 -5.67 -1.60
C LEU A 426 32.04 -5.05 -2.64
N ARG A 427 31.73 -3.76 -2.54
CA ARG A 427 30.82 -3.04 -3.47
C ARG A 427 31.20 -3.13 -4.95
N GLY A 428 32.46 -3.41 -5.28
CA GLY A 428 32.97 -3.66 -6.64
C GLY A 428 32.83 -5.11 -7.12
N ARG A 429 32.30 -6.01 -6.28
CA ARG A 429 31.98 -7.42 -6.59
C ARG A 429 30.49 -7.70 -6.36
N PRO A 430 29.66 -7.56 -7.38
CA PRO A 430 28.19 -7.61 -7.24
C PRO A 430 27.66 -8.84 -6.49
N ALA A 431 28.17 -10.03 -6.82
CA ALA A 431 27.73 -11.27 -6.17
C ALA A 431 28.10 -11.32 -4.68
N ALA A 432 29.33 -10.96 -4.33
CA ALA A 432 29.79 -10.96 -2.93
C ALA A 432 29.03 -9.90 -2.11
N PHE A 433 28.79 -8.72 -2.68
CA PHE A 433 27.97 -7.68 -2.07
C PHE A 433 26.54 -8.18 -1.80
N ALA A 434 25.89 -8.80 -2.80
CA ALA A 434 24.53 -9.32 -2.67
C ALA A 434 24.43 -10.44 -1.62
N ILE A 435 25.42 -11.33 -1.54
CA ILE A 435 25.47 -12.40 -0.53
C ILE A 435 25.54 -11.80 0.89
N LEU A 436 26.47 -10.87 1.14
CA LEU A 436 26.61 -10.27 2.46
C LEU A 436 25.40 -9.41 2.82
N ALA A 437 24.84 -8.66 1.87
CA ALA A 437 23.63 -7.89 2.07
C ALA A 437 22.44 -8.80 2.43
N GLY A 438 22.23 -9.87 1.66
CA GLY A 438 21.17 -10.85 1.92
C GLY A 438 21.33 -11.57 3.25
N GLY A 439 22.56 -11.92 3.62
CA GLY A 439 22.87 -12.54 4.91
C GLY A 439 22.48 -11.65 6.11
N LEU A 440 22.66 -10.32 6.02
CA LEU A 440 22.22 -9.38 7.05
C LEU A 440 20.70 -9.41 7.24
N ALA A 441 19.94 -9.47 6.14
CA ALA A 441 18.48 -9.58 6.24
C ALA A 441 18.06 -10.87 6.97
N ILE A 442 18.69 -12.00 6.60
CA ILE A 442 18.42 -13.30 7.24
C ILE A 442 18.78 -13.26 8.73
N ALA A 443 19.97 -12.76 9.07
CA ALA A 443 20.40 -12.66 10.45
C ALA A 443 19.46 -11.80 11.29
N GLY A 444 19.04 -10.63 10.78
CA GLY A 444 18.09 -9.74 11.45
C GLY A 444 16.73 -10.39 11.70
N VAL A 445 16.20 -11.11 10.70
CA VAL A 445 14.92 -11.80 10.85
C VAL A 445 15.01 -13.00 11.80
N VAL A 446 16.10 -13.79 11.72
CA VAL A 446 16.30 -14.92 12.65
C VAL A 446 16.36 -14.39 14.09
N GLN A 447 17.12 -13.36 14.35
CA GLN A 447 17.21 -12.74 15.68
C GLN A 447 15.85 -12.22 16.16
N HIS A 448 15.10 -11.53 15.28
CA HIS A 448 13.77 -11.04 15.63
C HIS A 448 12.79 -12.17 15.96
N ARG A 449 12.78 -13.25 15.17
CA ARG A 449 11.89 -14.40 15.40
C ARG A 449 12.22 -15.18 16.67
N LEU A 450 13.48 -15.36 16.99
CA LEU A 450 13.92 -16.07 18.19
C LEU A 450 13.51 -15.35 19.47
N TYR A 451 13.48 -14.02 19.44
CA TYR A 451 13.24 -13.21 20.66
C TYR A 451 11.84 -12.62 20.79
N GLN A 452 11.07 -12.51 19.71
CA GLN A 452 9.81 -11.75 19.76
C GLN A 452 8.58 -12.46 19.15
N VAL A 453 8.73 -13.34 18.16
CA VAL A 453 7.59 -13.87 17.39
C VAL A 453 7.75 -15.35 17.09
N GLY A 454 6.79 -16.18 17.51
CA GLY A 454 6.82 -17.64 17.29
C GLY A 454 6.41 -18.07 15.88
N GLU A 455 5.35 -17.51 15.32
CA GLU A 455 4.77 -17.91 14.03
C GLU A 455 4.23 -16.72 13.23
N SER A 456 4.34 -16.79 11.90
CA SER A 456 3.79 -15.78 10.98
C SER A 456 2.81 -16.44 10.01
N HIS A 457 1.70 -15.77 9.79
CA HIS A 457 0.64 -16.18 8.87
C HIS A 457 0.31 -15.02 7.94
N ARG A 458 0.24 -15.30 6.63
CA ARG A 458 -0.06 -14.30 5.61
C ARG A 458 -1.39 -14.59 4.93
N SER A 459 -2.20 -13.55 4.78
CA SER A 459 -3.43 -13.55 4.00
C SER A 459 -3.43 -12.41 2.98
N PHE A 460 -4.53 -12.27 2.25
CA PHE A 460 -4.77 -11.08 1.41
C PHE A 460 -4.82 -9.78 2.24
N PHE A 461 -5.26 -9.85 3.50
CA PHE A 461 -5.45 -8.66 4.35
C PHE A 461 -4.19 -8.25 5.11
N GLY A 462 -3.14 -9.05 5.09
CA GLY A 462 -1.84 -8.72 5.67
C GLY A 462 -1.13 -9.91 6.31
N VAL A 463 -0.10 -9.60 7.11
CA VAL A 463 0.69 -10.58 7.85
C VAL A 463 0.37 -10.47 9.34
N VAL A 464 -0.15 -11.54 9.90
CA VAL A 464 -0.41 -11.69 11.33
C VAL A 464 0.68 -12.54 11.96
N GLN A 465 1.23 -12.09 13.07
CA GLN A 465 2.27 -12.79 13.81
C GLN A 465 1.77 -13.12 15.21
N ILE A 466 2.09 -14.31 15.72
CA ILE A 466 1.76 -14.75 17.06
C ILE A 466 3.06 -14.94 17.84
N GLY A 467 3.18 -14.23 18.94
CA GLY A 467 4.35 -14.29 19.83
C GLY A 467 3.98 -14.64 21.26
N GLN A 468 5.01 -14.87 22.07
CA GLN A 468 4.89 -15.09 23.52
C GLN A 468 5.90 -14.23 24.26
N ALA A 469 5.51 -13.74 25.42
CA ALA A 469 6.39 -12.99 26.33
C ALA A 469 6.04 -13.30 27.80
N ALA A 470 7.02 -13.32 28.65
CA ALA A 470 6.80 -13.39 30.09
C ALA A 470 6.57 -11.97 30.65
N ILE A 471 5.41 -11.73 31.23
CA ILE A 471 5.01 -10.41 31.71
C ILE A 471 4.84 -10.44 33.23
N PRO A 472 5.49 -9.52 33.96
CA PRO A 472 5.32 -9.42 35.41
C PRO A 472 3.85 -9.33 35.83
N GLY A 473 3.41 -10.17 36.75
CA GLY A 473 2.03 -10.20 37.26
C GLY A 473 1.00 -10.88 36.37
N LEU A 474 1.35 -11.26 35.12
CA LEU A 474 0.47 -11.98 34.17
C LEU A 474 1.03 -13.37 33.79
N GLY A 475 2.29 -13.66 34.14
CA GLY A 475 2.96 -14.87 33.68
C GLY A 475 3.27 -14.86 32.19
N PRO A 476 3.33 -16.03 31.55
CA PRO A 476 3.49 -16.11 30.11
C PRO A 476 2.22 -15.63 29.40
N VAL A 477 2.39 -14.73 28.45
CA VAL A 477 1.32 -14.11 27.65
C VAL A 477 1.56 -14.41 26.18
N ARG A 478 0.53 -14.88 25.50
CA ARG A 478 0.51 -15.01 24.04
C ARG A 478 -0.21 -13.81 23.44
N PHE A 479 0.33 -13.25 22.37
CA PHE A 479 -0.22 -12.06 21.74
C PHE A 479 -0.24 -12.19 20.22
N MET A 480 -1.14 -11.45 19.59
CA MET A 480 -1.28 -11.33 18.13
C MET A 480 -0.86 -9.93 17.69
N VAL A 481 -0.01 -9.87 16.67
CA VAL A 481 0.49 -8.61 16.09
C VAL A 481 0.20 -8.57 14.59
N HIS A 482 -0.24 -7.43 14.10
CA HIS A 482 -0.31 -7.13 12.67
C HIS A 482 0.50 -5.86 12.42
N GLY A 483 1.58 -5.96 11.64
CA GLY A 483 2.56 -4.89 11.55
C GLY A 483 3.18 -4.58 12.91
N SER A 484 3.11 -3.34 13.37
CA SER A 484 3.60 -2.90 14.68
C SER A 484 2.53 -2.88 15.79
N THR A 485 1.30 -3.29 15.47
CA THR A 485 0.14 -3.15 16.37
C THR A 485 -0.25 -4.48 16.99
N VAL A 486 -0.37 -4.49 18.33
CA VAL A 486 -0.88 -5.64 19.10
C VAL A 486 -2.41 -5.62 19.03
N HIS A 487 -3.01 -6.66 18.42
CA HIS A 487 -4.45 -6.83 18.26
C HIS A 487 -5.11 -7.67 19.36
N GLY A 488 -4.42 -7.87 20.44
CA GLY A 488 -4.89 -8.57 21.62
C GLY A 488 -3.84 -9.50 22.20
N ALA A 489 -4.07 -9.94 23.41
CA ALA A 489 -3.20 -10.84 24.17
C ALA A 489 -4.01 -11.71 25.09
N GLN A 490 -3.46 -12.87 25.46
CA GLN A 490 -4.05 -13.82 26.40
C GLN A 490 -3.00 -14.35 27.36
N SER A 491 -3.29 -14.33 28.67
CA SER A 491 -2.47 -15.03 29.66
C SER A 491 -2.59 -16.54 29.44
N LEU A 492 -1.47 -17.25 29.52
CA LEU A 492 -1.43 -18.71 29.49
C LEU A 492 -1.63 -19.33 30.85
N ASP A 493 -1.67 -18.51 31.92
CA ASP A 493 -2.06 -18.94 33.25
C ASP A 493 -3.55 -19.33 33.24
N PRO A 494 -3.89 -20.59 33.63
CA PRO A 494 -5.28 -21.05 33.65
C PRO A 494 -6.21 -20.17 34.48
N THR A 495 -5.73 -19.52 35.54
CA THR A 495 -6.53 -18.67 36.43
C THR A 495 -6.83 -17.32 35.84
N GLN A 496 -6.03 -16.84 34.88
CA GLN A 496 -6.16 -15.53 34.21
C GLN A 496 -6.51 -15.64 32.74
N ARG A 497 -6.61 -16.87 32.20
CA ARG A 497 -6.77 -17.13 30.78
C ARG A 497 -7.97 -16.42 30.14
N CYS A 498 -9.06 -16.23 30.86
CA CYS A 498 -10.25 -15.53 30.38
C CYS A 498 -10.33 -14.06 30.75
N ARG A 499 -9.28 -13.51 31.36
CA ARG A 499 -9.20 -12.09 31.68
C ARG A 499 -8.96 -11.29 30.38
N PRO A 500 -9.83 -10.32 30.05
CA PRO A 500 -9.53 -9.41 28.94
C PRO A 500 -8.28 -8.57 29.23
N LEU A 501 -7.37 -8.54 28.28
CA LEU A 501 -6.08 -7.88 28.37
C LEU A 501 -5.96 -6.74 27.36
N THR A 502 -4.84 -6.00 27.40
CA THR A 502 -4.53 -4.86 26.53
C THR A 502 -5.57 -3.74 26.66
N TYR A 503 -5.95 -3.11 25.57
CA TYR A 503 -6.98 -2.05 25.54
C TYR A 503 -8.41 -2.56 25.80
N TYR A 504 -8.60 -3.88 25.94
CA TYR A 504 -9.86 -4.49 26.41
C TYR A 504 -9.93 -4.68 27.92
N ALA A 505 -8.92 -4.22 28.68
CA ALA A 505 -8.96 -4.33 30.13
C ALA A 505 -10.28 -3.82 30.71
N PRO A 506 -10.87 -4.49 31.73
CA PRO A 506 -12.17 -4.11 32.26
C PRO A 506 -12.25 -2.67 32.80
N ALA A 507 -11.12 -2.11 33.28
CA ALA A 507 -11.03 -0.72 33.75
C ALA A 507 -11.00 0.30 32.61
N GLY A 508 -10.65 -0.12 31.40
CA GLY A 508 -10.59 0.70 30.19
C GLY A 508 -11.99 1.04 29.61
N PRO A 509 -12.03 1.94 28.63
CA PRO A 509 -13.30 2.47 28.11
C PRO A 509 -14.19 1.40 27.46
N MET A 510 -13.61 0.39 26.79
CA MET A 510 -14.39 -0.71 26.21
C MET A 510 -15.01 -1.59 27.30
N GLY A 511 -14.24 -1.99 28.33
CA GLY A 511 -14.74 -2.73 29.47
C GLY A 511 -15.89 -1.99 30.18
N GLN A 512 -15.75 -0.67 30.37
CA GLN A 512 -16.80 0.18 30.94
C GLN A 512 -18.06 0.18 30.06
N ALA A 513 -17.92 0.24 28.73
CA ALA A 513 -19.07 0.21 27.82
C ALA A 513 -19.84 -1.11 27.94
N PHE A 514 -19.14 -2.25 27.93
CA PHE A 514 -19.77 -3.56 28.14
C PHE A 514 -20.46 -3.63 29.51
N ALA A 515 -19.78 -3.28 30.60
CA ALA A 515 -20.33 -3.31 31.95
C ALA A 515 -21.59 -2.42 32.07
N SER A 516 -21.55 -1.20 31.55
CA SER A 516 -22.68 -0.27 31.59
C SER A 516 -23.91 -0.79 30.82
N VAL A 517 -23.72 -1.36 29.64
CA VAL A 517 -24.84 -1.91 28.83
C VAL A 517 -25.39 -3.18 29.49
N GLN A 518 -24.53 -4.07 29.97
CA GLN A 518 -24.92 -5.31 30.60
C GLN A 518 -25.61 -5.14 31.95
N ALA A 519 -25.30 -4.07 32.69
CA ALA A 519 -26.03 -3.72 33.94
C ALA A 519 -27.50 -3.36 33.67
N ARG A 520 -27.80 -2.82 32.50
CA ARG A 520 -29.17 -2.40 32.10
C ARG A 520 -29.91 -3.47 31.31
N ARG A 521 -29.23 -4.53 30.84
CA ARG A 521 -29.78 -5.59 29.98
C ARG A 521 -29.54 -6.96 30.59
N PRO A 522 -30.58 -7.67 31.02
CA PRO A 522 -30.45 -9.07 31.49
C PRO A 522 -29.90 -10.02 30.43
N ALA A 523 -30.24 -9.78 29.15
CA ALA A 523 -29.78 -10.52 27.99
C ALA A 523 -29.41 -9.54 26.86
N ALA A 524 -28.13 -9.16 26.79
CA ALA A 524 -27.65 -8.18 25.83
C ALA A 524 -27.37 -8.83 24.44
N ARG A 525 -27.78 -8.14 23.39
CA ARG A 525 -27.38 -8.47 22.01
C ARG A 525 -26.20 -7.60 21.62
N LEU A 526 -25.05 -8.24 21.48
CA LEU A 526 -23.76 -7.60 21.25
C LEU A 526 -23.33 -7.76 19.80
N GLY A 527 -22.77 -6.70 19.20
CA GLY A 527 -22.15 -6.72 17.89
C GLY A 527 -20.67 -6.38 18.01
N LEU A 528 -19.82 -7.08 17.25
CA LEU A 528 -18.39 -6.83 17.17
C LEU A 528 -17.95 -6.78 15.71
N VAL A 529 -17.28 -5.71 15.30
CA VAL A 529 -16.62 -5.57 14.01
C VAL A 529 -15.13 -5.66 14.23
N GLY A 530 -14.49 -6.70 13.67
CA GLY A 530 -13.11 -7.09 13.93
C GLY A 530 -13.00 -8.10 15.08
N LEU A 531 -12.24 -9.18 14.88
CA LEU A 531 -12.12 -10.27 15.86
C LEU A 531 -10.80 -10.20 16.65
N GLY A 532 -9.69 -9.93 15.98
CA GLY A 532 -8.36 -9.99 16.58
C GLY A 532 -8.10 -11.35 17.22
N THR A 533 -7.67 -11.37 18.50
CA THR A 533 -7.50 -12.60 19.29
C THR A 533 -8.82 -13.19 19.81
N GLY A 534 -9.95 -12.50 19.61
CA GLY A 534 -11.23 -12.84 20.18
C GLY A 534 -11.43 -12.41 21.64
N THR A 535 -10.59 -11.54 22.18
CA THR A 535 -10.61 -11.09 23.60
C THR A 535 -11.98 -10.61 24.03
N VAL A 536 -12.72 -9.92 23.16
CA VAL A 536 -14.07 -9.38 23.45
C VAL A 536 -15.07 -10.49 23.80
N ALA A 537 -14.86 -11.72 23.34
CA ALA A 537 -15.72 -12.86 23.67
C ALA A 537 -15.77 -13.18 25.17
N ALA A 538 -14.74 -12.78 25.92
CA ALA A 538 -14.70 -12.95 27.38
C ALA A 538 -15.74 -12.10 28.14
N PHE A 539 -16.28 -11.04 27.52
CA PHE A 539 -17.37 -10.23 28.11
C PHE A 539 -18.76 -10.86 27.94
N VAL A 540 -18.91 -11.92 27.13
CA VAL A 540 -20.22 -12.51 26.83
C VAL A 540 -20.71 -13.35 28.00
N ARG A 541 -21.78 -12.92 28.67
CA ARG A 541 -22.44 -13.64 29.77
C ARG A 541 -23.33 -14.78 29.23
N PRO A 542 -23.76 -15.74 30.06
CA PRO A 542 -24.60 -16.86 29.61
C PRO A 542 -25.90 -16.44 28.90
N SER A 543 -26.50 -15.33 29.34
CA SER A 543 -27.74 -14.79 28.76
C SER A 543 -27.51 -13.88 27.54
N ASP A 544 -26.28 -13.48 27.25
CA ASP A 544 -25.97 -12.60 26.14
C ASP A 544 -25.77 -13.39 24.84
N ALA A 545 -25.90 -12.70 23.72
CA ALA A 545 -25.53 -13.25 22.40
C ALA A 545 -24.66 -12.24 21.63
N MET A 546 -23.59 -12.71 21.03
CA MET A 546 -22.68 -11.85 20.27
C MET A 546 -22.58 -12.27 18.80
N ARG A 547 -22.68 -11.29 17.90
CA ARG A 547 -22.45 -11.44 16.48
C ARG A 547 -21.17 -10.73 16.08
N ILE A 548 -20.26 -11.45 15.43
CA ILE A 548 -18.91 -11.00 15.12
C ILE A 548 -18.76 -10.96 13.60
N PHE A 549 -18.27 -9.84 13.09
CA PHE A 549 -17.99 -9.61 11.69
C PHE A 549 -16.47 -9.49 11.50
N GLU A 550 -15.87 -10.42 10.76
CA GLU A 550 -14.43 -10.45 10.48
C GLU A 550 -14.18 -10.62 8.99
N ILE A 551 -13.31 -9.76 8.45
CA ILE A 551 -13.03 -9.78 7.01
C ILE A 551 -12.04 -10.89 6.62
N ASP A 552 -11.13 -11.25 7.53
CA ASP A 552 -10.06 -12.22 7.26
C ASP A 552 -10.39 -13.62 7.81
N PRO A 553 -10.68 -14.60 6.93
CA PRO A 553 -10.88 -15.98 7.35
C PRO A 553 -9.68 -16.58 8.09
N MET A 554 -8.47 -16.07 7.88
CA MET A 554 -7.26 -16.50 8.58
C MET A 554 -7.32 -16.09 10.05
N VAL A 555 -7.70 -14.83 10.34
CA VAL A 555 -7.88 -14.35 11.72
C VAL A 555 -8.93 -15.17 12.45
N VAL A 556 -10.05 -15.50 11.77
CA VAL A 556 -11.09 -16.39 12.34
C VAL A 556 -10.51 -17.76 12.72
N ARG A 557 -9.71 -18.37 11.84
CA ARG A 557 -9.08 -19.68 12.14
C ARG A 557 -8.13 -19.58 13.32
N LEU A 558 -7.27 -18.55 13.36
CA LEU A 558 -6.27 -18.35 14.43
C LEU A 558 -6.92 -18.07 15.78
N ALA A 559 -7.91 -17.18 15.83
CA ALA A 559 -8.63 -16.83 17.06
C ALA A 559 -9.53 -17.96 17.58
N SER A 560 -10.00 -18.85 16.70
CA SER A 560 -10.86 -19.99 17.04
C SER A 560 -10.08 -21.26 17.35
N ASP A 561 -8.76 -21.27 17.19
CA ASP A 561 -7.91 -22.42 17.53
C ASP A 561 -7.53 -22.37 19.02
N PRO A 562 -8.03 -23.32 19.87
CA PRO A 562 -7.73 -23.33 21.30
C PRO A 562 -6.25 -23.51 21.63
N ALA A 563 -5.46 -24.05 20.70
CA ALA A 563 -4.01 -24.16 20.86
C ALA A 563 -3.32 -22.80 20.79
N ARG A 564 -3.97 -21.81 20.17
CA ARG A 564 -3.48 -20.43 20.06
C ARG A 564 -4.20 -19.50 21.02
N PHE A 565 -5.52 -19.33 20.85
CA PHE A 565 -6.35 -18.47 21.70
C PHE A 565 -7.62 -19.20 22.12
N SER A 566 -8.00 -19.07 23.38
CA SER A 566 -9.17 -19.76 23.94
C SER A 566 -10.37 -18.84 24.19
N TYR A 567 -10.28 -17.57 23.89
CA TYR A 567 -11.37 -16.62 24.14
C TYR A 567 -12.69 -17.01 23.47
N VAL A 568 -12.64 -17.34 22.18
CA VAL A 568 -13.84 -17.66 21.39
C VAL A 568 -14.48 -18.97 21.83
N ARG A 569 -13.68 -20.03 22.10
CA ARG A 569 -14.20 -21.36 22.41
C ARG A 569 -14.23 -21.71 23.88
N GLY A 570 -13.43 -21.01 24.71
CA GLY A 570 -13.26 -21.39 26.12
C GLY A 570 -13.72 -20.33 27.12
N CYS A 571 -13.81 -19.04 26.74
CA CYS A 571 -14.13 -17.97 27.67
C CYS A 571 -15.50 -17.33 27.46
N ALA A 572 -16.06 -17.39 26.26
CA ALA A 572 -17.43 -16.96 26.01
C ALA A 572 -18.41 -17.86 26.74
N LYS A 573 -19.31 -17.29 27.53
CA LYS A 573 -20.32 -18.05 28.28
C LYS A 573 -21.68 -18.12 27.58
N GLY A 574 -21.91 -17.27 26.57
CA GLY A 574 -23.10 -17.24 25.74
C GLY A 574 -22.80 -17.53 24.26
N PRO A 575 -23.82 -17.64 23.42
CA PRO A 575 -23.66 -17.97 22.00
C PRO A 575 -22.93 -16.90 21.21
N LEU A 576 -22.00 -17.34 20.35
CA LEU A 576 -21.30 -16.53 19.39
C LEU A 576 -21.70 -16.93 17.96
N SER A 577 -21.85 -15.96 17.07
CA SER A 577 -22.04 -16.19 15.64
C SER A 577 -21.02 -15.36 14.84
N LEU A 578 -20.27 -16.02 13.96
CA LEU A 578 -19.23 -15.42 13.13
C LEU A 578 -19.75 -15.23 11.69
N VAL A 579 -19.49 -14.05 11.14
CA VAL A 579 -19.80 -13.68 9.75
C VAL A 579 -18.49 -13.27 9.09
N ILE A 580 -18.06 -14.03 8.07
CA ILE A 580 -16.86 -13.71 7.29
C ILE A 580 -17.23 -12.74 6.17
N GLY A 581 -16.54 -11.62 6.07
CA GLY A 581 -16.71 -10.61 5.04
C GLY A 581 -16.59 -9.20 5.55
N ASP A 582 -16.68 -8.23 4.64
CA ASP A 582 -16.69 -6.81 5.00
C ASP A 582 -17.85 -6.51 5.96
N ALA A 583 -17.51 -5.88 7.08
CA ALA A 583 -18.48 -5.64 8.17
C ALA A 583 -19.59 -4.68 7.74
N ARG A 584 -19.27 -3.66 6.93
CA ARG A 584 -20.26 -2.68 6.47
C ARG A 584 -21.27 -3.31 5.53
N LEU A 585 -20.83 -4.15 4.60
CA LEU A 585 -21.71 -4.91 3.71
C LEU A 585 -22.54 -5.96 4.47
N SER A 586 -21.95 -6.57 5.48
CA SER A 586 -22.62 -7.56 6.31
C SER A 586 -23.67 -6.94 7.22
N LEU A 587 -23.37 -5.79 7.83
CA LEU A 587 -24.33 -5.04 8.67
C LEU A 587 -25.54 -4.51 7.89
N GLN A 588 -25.39 -4.24 6.60
CA GLN A 588 -26.55 -3.86 5.74
C GLN A 588 -27.61 -4.96 5.63
N ARG A 589 -27.23 -6.21 5.88
CA ARG A 589 -28.12 -7.38 5.84
C ARG A 589 -28.73 -7.70 7.21
N GLU A 590 -28.27 -7.03 8.27
CA GLU A 590 -28.78 -7.22 9.62
C GLU A 590 -30.05 -6.38 9.85
N PRO A 591 -30.98 -6.85 10.66
CA PRO A 591 -32.16 -6.07 11.04
C PRO A 591 -31.77 -4.78 11.76
N ALA A 592 -32.49 -3.68 11.50
CA ALA A 592 -32.34 -2.44 12.23
C ALA A 592 -32.65 -2.65 13.72
N GLY A 593 -31.97 -1.91 14.59
CA GLY A 593 -32.19 -1.99 16.04
C GLY A 593 -31.82 -3.34 16.66
N ARG A 594 -30.91 -4.09 16.05
CA ARG A 594 -30.52 -5.43 16.52
C ARG A 594 -29.69 -5.40 17.81
N PHE A 595 -28.74 -4.47 17.93
CA PHE A 595 -27.71 -4.51 18.95
C PHE A 595 -27.97 -3.56 20.12
N ASP A 596 -27.75 -4.01 21.33
CA ASP A 596 -27.66 -3.18 22.53
C ASP A 596 -26.33 -2.45 22.61
N LEU A 597 -25.25 -3.11 22.14
CA LEU A 597 -23.92 -2.54 21.96
C LEU A 597 -23.32 -3.04 20.63
N LEU A 598 -22.79 -2.14 19.84
CA LEU A 598 -21.99 -2.44 18.65
C LEU A 598 -20.60 -1.85 18.83
N LEU A 599 -19.57 -2.72 18.95
CA LEU A 599 -18.17 -2.33 18.98
C LEU A 599 -17.58 -2.39 17.58
N VAL A 600 -16.97 -1.31 17.12
CA VAL A 600 -16.19 -1.25 15.89
C VAL A 600 -14.71 -1.15 16.25
N ASP A 601 -14.00 -2.24 16.02
CA ASP A 601 -12.57 -2.43 16.32
C ASP A 601 -11.87 -3.14 15.16
N ALA A 602 -12.06 -2.60 13.96
CA ALA A 602 -11.48 -3.15 12.74
C ALA A 602 -10.25 -2.33 12.31
N PHE A 603 -9.08 -2.87 12.59
CA PHE A 603 -7.81 -2.27 12.23
C PHE A 603 -7.08 -3.07 11.16
N SER A 604 -6.45 -2.37 10.23
CA SER A 604 -5.41 -2.92 9.37
C SER A 604 -4.07 -2.29 9.82
N SER A 605 -3.22 -3.07 10.51
CA SER A 605 -2.09 -2.52 11.26
C SER A 605 -2.52 -1.42 12.24
N ASP A 606 -1.99 -0.20 12.16
CA ASP A 606 -2.29 0.91 13.07
C ASP A 606 -3.46 1.80 12.57
N SER A 607 -4.19 1.45 11.51
CA SER A 607 -5.23 2.32 10.94
C SER A 607 -6.57 1.62 10.77
N ILE A 608 -7.66 2.37 11.09
CA ILE A 608 -9.01 1.99 10.71
C ILE A 608 -9.23 2.35 9.24
N PRO A 609 -9.75 1.44 8.41
CA PRO A 609 -10.12 1.75 7.04
C PRO A 609 -11.11 2.92 6.97
N THR A 610 -10.78 3.94 6.17
CA THR A 610 -11.52 5.22 6.12
C THR A 610 -13.01 5.05 5.84
N HIS A 611 -13.40 4.04 5.05
CA HIS A 611 -14.80 3.76 4.73
C HIS A 611 -15.65 3.33 5.94
N LEU A 612 -15.02 2.90 7.05
CA LEU A 612 -15.70 2.58 8.31
C LEU A 612 -15.95 3.81 9.18
N LEU A 613 -15.38 4.98 8.84
CA LEU A 613 -15.48 6.24 9.58
C LEU A 613 -16.29 7.32 8.83
N THR A 614 -16.98 6.94 7.75
CA THR A 614 -17.78 7.88 6.95
C THR A 614 -19.16 8.11 7.55
N THR A 615 -19.79 9.22 7.18
CA THR A 615 -21.16 9.54 7.58
C THR A 615 -22.14 8.43 7.21
N GLU A 616 -21.95 7.79 6.06
CA GLU A 616 -22.76 6.65 5.58
C GLU A 616 -22.58 5.44 6.49
N ALA A 617 -21.34 5.15 6.92
CA ALA A 617 -21.06 4.10 7.89
C ALA A 617 -21.70 4.40 9.25
N MET A 618 -21.60 5.64 9.74
CA MET A 618 -22.22 6.05 11.01
C MET A 618 -23.74 5.92 10.97
N ARG A 619 -24.39 6.29 9.85
CA ARG A 619 -25.85 6.06 9.68
C ARG A 619 -26.19 4.58 9.78
N LEU A 620 -25.42 3.72 9.14
CA LEU A 620 -25.61 2.27 9.20
C LEU A 620 -25.46 1.74 10.63
N TYR A 621 -24.40 2.14 11.34
CA TYR A 621 -24.14 1.68 12.72
C TYR A 621 -25.22 2.18 13.68
N LEU A 622 -25.62 3.45 13.59
CA LEU A 622 -26.71 4.01 14.39
C LEU A 622 -28.05 3.34 14.07
N ALA A 623 -28.28 2.92 12.82
CA ALA A 623 -29.47 2.13 12.46
C ALA A 623 -29.43 0.71 13.03
N ALA A 624 -28.25 0.10 13.12
CA ALA A 624 -28.07 -1.27 13.61
C ALA A 624 -28.22 -1.39 15.13
N ILE A 625 -27.92 -0.33 15.91
CA ILE A 625 -28.15 -0.32 17.35
C ILE A 625 -29.61 0.00 17.71
N LYS A 626 -30.07 -0.49 18.85
CA LYS A 626 -31.39 -0.13 19.43
C LYS A 626 -31.46 1.37 19.71
N PRO A 627 -32.68 1.95 19.88
CA PRO A 627 -32.83 3.39 20.19
C PRO A 627 -32.01 3.86 21.39
N ASP A 628 -31.90 3.03 22.42
CA ASP A 628 -31.11 3.24 23.64
C ASP A 628 -29.79 2.44 23.65
N GLY A 629 -29.40 1.88 22.52
CA GLY A 629 -28.14 1.16 22.30
C GLY A 629 -26.95 2.10 22.15
N VAL A 630 -25.76 1.52 22.28
CA VAL A 630 -24.49 2.26 22.25
C VAL A 630 -23.60 1.73 21.14
N LEU A 631 -23.07 2.62 20.32
CA LEU A 631 -21.99 2.38 19.38
C LEU A 631 -20.67 2.73 20.07
N VAL A 632 -19.70 1.83 20.00
CA VAL A 632 -18.35 1.99 20.54
C VAL A 632 -17.37 1.97 19.39
N LEU A 633 -16.63 3.05 19.19
CA LEU A 633 -15.59 3.15 18.16
C LEU A 633 -14.22 3.17 18.83
N HIS A 634 -13.39 2.17 18.58
CA HIS A 634 -11.99 2.18 18.97
C HIS A 634 -11.20 2.97 17.94
N LEU A 635 -10.59 4.11 18.32
CA LEU A 635 -9.93 5.06 17.42
C LEU A 635 -8.45 5.27 17.75
N SER A 636 -7.85 4.40 18.57
CA SER A 636 -6.43 4.51 18.90
C SER A 636 -5.59 4.45 17.63
N ASN A 637 -4.78 5.47 17.41
CA ASN A 637 -3.88 5.55 16.26
C ASN A 637 -2.62 6.36 16.63
N ARG A 638 -1.44 5.91 16.19
CA ARG A 638 -0.18 6.59 16.48
C ARG A 638 -0.01 7.84 15.63
N ASN A 639 -0.46 7.80 14.38
CA ASN A 639 -0.11 8.74 13.33
C ASN A 639 -1.26 9.64 12.89
N LEU A 640 -2.51 9.24 13.14
CA LEU A 640 -3.70 9.95 12.69
C LEU A 640 -4.56 10.40 13.88
N GLU A 641 -5.07 11.61 13.82
CA GLU A 641 -6.14 12.07 14.70
C GLU A 641 -7.49 11.72 14.04
N LEU A 642 -8.18 10.70 14.59
CA LEU A 642 -9.40 10.14 14.01
C LEU A 642 -10.68 10.51 14.79
N ALA A 643 -10.54 11.02 16.01
CA ALA A 643 -11.69 11.34 16.85
C ALA A 643 -12.53 12.49 16.30
N ALA A 644 -11.88 13.56 15.80
CA ALA A 644 -12.58 14.71 15.23
C ALA A 644 -13.40 14.37 13.97
N PRO A 645 -12.84 13.72 12.93
CA PRO A 645 -13.63 13.34 11.77
C PRO A 645 -14.72 12.31 12.10
N ALA A 646 -14.50 11.39 13.05
CA ALA A 646 -15.51 10.45 13.51
C ALA A 646 -16.67 11.18 14.23
N ALA A 647 -16.37 12.12 15.15
CA ALA A 647 -17.37 12.94 15.82
C ALA A 647 -18.20 13.76 14.83
N ALA A 648 -17.55 14.38 13.85
CA ALA A 648 -18.23 15.12 12.79
C ALA A 648 -19.15 14.20 11.95
N ALA A 649 -18.69 12.99 11.61
CA ALA A 649 -19.48 12.00 10.86
C ALA A 649 -20.67 11.49 11.68
N ILE A 650 -20.49 11.24 12.99
CA ILE A 650 -21.57 10.86 13.92
C ILE A 650 -22.65 11.94 13.96
N ARG A 651 -22.26 13.22 14.13
CA ARG A 651 -23.21 14.34 14.14
C ARG A 651 -23.92 14.47 12.80
N ALA A 652 -23.22 14.38 11.68
CA ALA A 652 -23.79 14.41 10.35
C ALA A 652 -24.74 13.23 10.07
N ALA A 653 -24.59 12.13 10.81
CA ALA A 653 -25.51 10.99 10.80
C ALA A 653 -26.70 11.14 11.76
N GLY A 654 -26.79 12.24 12.52
CA GLY A 654 -27.86 12.50 13.51
C GLY A 654 -27.60 11.90 14.89
N GLY A 655 -26.38 11.47 15.19
CA GLY A 655 -25.98 10.92 16.50
C GLY A 655 -25.32 11.95 17.41
N VAL A 656 -25.16 11.53 18.66
CA VAL A 656 -24.42 12.26 19.73
C VAL A 656 -23.23 11.41 20.16
N SER A 657 -22.16 12.04 20.67
CA SER A 657 -20.95 11.31 21.03
C SER A 657 -20.22 11.84 22.26
N LEU A 658 -19.54 10.92 22.96
CA LEU A 658 -18.59 11.18 24.03
C LEU A 658 -17.26 10.51 23.69
N MET A 659 -16.17 11.00 24.24
CA MET A 659 -14.83 10.45 24.03
C MET A 659 -14.13 10.21 25.35
N GLN A 660 -13.36 9.13 25.43
CA GLN A 660 -12.41 8.89 26.51
C GLN A 660 -11.01 8.60 25.92
N VAL A 661 -10.01 9.30 26.43
CA VAL A 661 -8.59 8.99 26.23
C VAL A 661 -8.14 8.28 27.52
N HIS A 662 -7.87 7.00 27.41
CA HIS A 662 -7.45 6.17 28.53
C HIS A 662 -5.93 6.03 28.56
N ALA A 663 -5.36 6.29 29.72
CA ALA A 663 -3.97 6.01 30.04
C ALA A 663 -3.93 5.17 31.32
N PRO A 664 -3.33 3.97 31.29
CA PRO A 664 -3.17 3.14 32.48
C PRO A 664 -2.33 3.82 33.56
N ALA A 665 -2.43 3.35 34.79
CA ALA A 665 -1.58 3.81 35.87
C ALA A 665 -0.09 3.56 35.54
N SER A 666 0.78 4.46 36.01
CA SER A 666 2.22 4.33 35.80
C SER A 666 2.74 2.97 36.29
N GLY A 667 3.56 2.30 35.49
CA GLY A 667 4.09 0.98 35.82
C GLY A 667 3.20 -0.20 35.42
N THR A 668 1.97 0.03 34.93
CA THR A 668 1.11 -1.05 34.42
C THR A 668 1.72 -1.64 33.13
N PRO A 669 1.95 -2.99 33.08
CA PRO A 669 2.41 -3.59 31.82
C PRO A 669 1.42 -3.36 30.68
N VAL A 670 1.93 -3.03 29.50
CA VAL A 670 1.14 -2.75 28.29
C VAL A 670 0.18 -3.90 27.93
N PHE A 671 0.56 -5.13 28.24
CA PHE A 671 -0.32 -6.28 28.02
C PHE A 671 -1.43 -6.40 29.07
N ALA A 672 -1.27 -5.84 30.27
CA ALA A 672 -2.32 -5.87 31.30
C ALA A 672 -3.41 -4.82 31.03
N ASP A 673 -2.99 -3.62 30.65
CA ASP A 673 -3.85 -2.51 30.27
C ASP A 673 -3.08 -1.59 29.32
N ALA A 674 -3.71 -1.07 28.28
CA ALA A 674 -3.04 -0.29 27.25
C ALA A 674 -3.76 1.03 27.00
N ASN A 675 -2.98 2.03 26.57
CA ASN A 675 -3.55 3.30 26.13
C ASN A 675 -4.61 3.07 25.05
N SER A 676 -5.73 3.79 25.14
CA SER A 676 -6.77 3.72 24.13
C SER A 676 -7.55 5.02 24.00
N ILE A 677 -8.03 5.28 22.78
CA ILE A 677 -8.96 6.36 22.45
C ILE A 677 -10.24 5.70 21.98
N VAL A 678 -11.34 5.97 22.67
CA VAL A 678 -12.65 5.41 22.36
C VAL A 678 -13.66 6.53 22.26
N VAL A 679 -14.46 6.48 21.21
CA VAL A 679 -15.63 7.34 21.02
C VAL A 679 -16.88 6.48 21.20
N LEU A 680 -17.75 6.88 22.11
CA LEU A 680 -19.10 6.36 22.22
C LEU A 680 -20.05 7.20 21.37
N ALA A 681 -20.98 6.56 20.70
CA ALA A 681 -22.05 7.25 20.01
C ALA A 681 -23.41 6.60 20.28
N ALA A 682 -24.46 7.40 20.20
CA ALA A 682 -25.85 6.95 20.36
C ALA A 682 -26.79 7.81 19.51
N ARG A 683 -28.06 7.35 19.38
CA ARG A 683 -29.08 8.10 18.67
C ARG A 683 -29.59 9.31 19.49
N SER A 684 -29.45 9.24 20.81
CA SER A 684 -29.92 10.30 21.71
C SER A 684 -28.97 10.49 22.89
N PRO A 685 -28.93 11.69 23.52
CA PRO A 685 -28.15 11.98 24.72
C PRO A 685 -28.52 11.08 25.91
N GLU A 686 -29.76 10.65 26.03
CA GLU A 686 -30.27 9.80 27.12
C GLU A 686 -29.56 8.46 27.18
N ALA A 687 -29.24 7.87 26.03
CA ALA A 687 -28.50 6.60 25.94
C ALA A 687 -27.06 6.72 26.47
N LEU A 688 -26.47 7.91 26.46
CA LEU A 688 -25.13 8.20 26.95
C LEU A 688 -25.10 8.72 28.40
N ARG A 689 -26.25 9.03 29.06
CA ARG A 689 -26.27 9.49 30.44
C ARG A 689 -25.48 8.63 31.44
N PRO A 690 -25.51 7.28 31.36
CA PRO A 690 -24.75 6.46 32.30
C PRO A 690 -23.25 6.70 32.27
N PHE A 691 -22.73 7.15 31.11
CA PHE A 691 -21.30 7.43 30.91
C PHE A 691 -20.94 8.85 31.33
N GLN A 692 -21.89 9.81 31.25
CA GLN A 692 -21.65 11.20 31.65
C GLN A 692 -21.38 11.37 33.14
N ALA A 693 -21.83 10.41 33.98
CA ALA A 693 -21.52 10.39 35.40
C ALA A 693 -20.04 10.18 35.70
N ASP A 694 -19.28 9.59 34.77
CA ASP A 694 -17.85 9.38 34.87
C ASP A 694 -17.10 10.51 34.14
N ARG A 695 -16.37 11.34 34.87
CA ARG A 695 -15.62 12.50 34.35
C ARG A 695 -14.53 12.14 33.33
N ARG A 696 -14.19 10.87 33.19
CA ARG A 696 -13.26 10.39 32.14
C ARG A 696 -13.86 10.51 30.74
N TRP A 697 -15.20 10.42 30.63
CA TRP A 697 -15.92 10.64 29.39
C TRP A 697 -16.20 12.13 29.20
N ARG A 698 -15.76 12.67 28.07
CA ARG A 698 -15.88 14.09 27.71
C ARG A 698 -16.68 14.25 26.43
N GLY A 699 -17.31 15.40 26.23
CA GLY A 699 -17.91 15.76 24.97
C GLY A 699 -16.88 15.80 23.85
N THR A 700 -17.27 15.40 22.67
CA THR A 700 -16.45 15.52 21.45
C THR A 700 -16.64 16.93 20.84
N ASP A 701 -15.65 17.36 20.03
CA ASP A 701 -15.77 18.55 19.20
C ASP A 701 -16.01 18.16 17.73
N PRO A 702 -17.26 18.08 17.28
CA PRO A 702 -17.55 17.68 15.90
C PRO A 702 -17.30 18.80 14.87
N ASP A 703 -16.97 20.01 15.29
CA ASP A 703 -16.61 21.14 14.42
C ASP A 703 -15.10 21.21 14.14
N ALA A 704 -14.29 20.42 14.87
CA ALA A 704 -12.85 20.36 14.70
C ALA A 704 -12.41 19.78 13.34
N ALA A 705 -13.29 19.07 12.63
CA ALA A 705 -13.01 18.51 11.31
C ALA A 705 -14.26 18.46 10.44
N ARG A 706 -14.05 18.49 9.11
CA ARG A 706 -15.12 18.17 8.16
C ARG A 706 -15.46 16.67 8.25
N PRO A 707 -16.74 16.27 8.26
CA PRO A 707 -17.14 14.87 8.27
C PRO A 707 -16.62 14.14 7.04
N TRP A 708 -16.11 12.92 7.23
CA TRP A 708 -15.79 12.05 6.13
C TRP A 708 -17.07 11.44 5.56
N THR A 709 -17.07 11.25 4.25
CA THR A 709 -18.13 10.58 3.49
C THR A 709 -17.50 9.54 2.57
N ASP A 710 -18.31 8.68 1.95
CA ASP A 710 -17.82 7.75 0.94
C ASP A 710 -17.21 8.46 -0.27
N ASP A 711 -17.60 9.72 -0.47
CA ASP A 711 -17.10 10.59 -1.54
C ASP A 711 -15.88 11.44 -1.11
N TYR A 712 -15.64 11.62 0.21
CA TYR A 712 -14.63 12.54 0.70
C TYR A 712 -13.98 12.05 1.99
N ALA A 713 -12.64 11.98 2.01
CA ALA A 713 -11.84 11.74 3.21
C ALA A 713 -10.53 12.54 3.17
N ASN A 714 -10.28 13.36 4.19
CA ASN A 714 -9.04 14.15 4.32
C ASN A 714 -8.09 13.50 5.33
N VAL A 715 -7.36 12.49 4.88
CA VAL A 715 -6.39 11.75 5.71
C VAL A 715 -5.15 12.59 6.01
N ALA A 716 -4.70 13.41 5.04
CA ALA A 716 -3.59 14.35 5.27
C ALA A 716 -3.89 15.35 6.39
N GLY A 717 -5.14 15.86 6.45
CA GLY A 717 -5.58 16.70 7.55
C GLY A 717 -5.58 16.00 8.90
N ALA A 718 -5.94 14.71 8.96
CA ALA A 718 -5.88 13.93 10.20
C ALA A 718 -4.42 13.70 10.67
N LEU A 719 -3.49 13.49 9.74
CA LEU A 719 -2.05 13.41 10.02
C LEU A 719 -1.53 14.74 10.58
N LEU A 720 -1.83 15.85 9.92
CA LEU A 720 -1.37 17.18 10.35
C LEU A 720 -1.91 17.56 11.73
N ARG A 721 -3.18 17.25 12.04
CA ARG A 721 -3.77 17.49 13.38
C ARG A 721 -3.04 16.69 14.46
N ARG A 722 -2.63 15.45 14.15
CA ARG A 722 -1.84 14.64 15.10
C ARG A 722 -0.49 15.27 15.41
N PHE A 723 0.23 15.75 14.38
CA PHE A 723 1.49 16.47 14.56
C PHE A 723 1.33 17.81 15.27
N ALA A 724 0.18 18.47 15.14
CA ALA A 724 -0.11 19.72 15.87
C ALA A 724 -0.46 19.48 17.35
N GLY A 725 -0.31 18.25 17.87
CA GLY A 725 -0.52 17.92 19.28
C GLY A 725 -2.00 17.87 19.71
N ARG A 726 -2.93 17.76 18.77
CA ARG A 726 -4.34 17.49 19.08
C ARG A 726 -4.48 15.98 19.37
N PRO A 727 -5.14 15.62 20.47
CA PRO A 727 -5.30 14.23 20.92
C PRO A 727 -6.00 13.33 19.90
#